data_e7047d1c8a4c06bb1a00a62c179b49ef
#
_entry.id   e7047d1c8a4c06bb1a00a62c179b49ef
#
_cell.length_a   1.000
_cell.length_b   1.000
_cell.length_c   1.000
_cell.angle_alpha   90.00
_cell.angle_beta   90.00
_cell.angle_gamma   90.00
#
_symmetry.space_group_name_H-M   'P 1'
#
loop_
_entity.id
_entity.type
_entity.pdbx_description
1 polymer ?
#
loop_
_entity_poly.entity_id
_entity_poly.type
_entity_poly.pdbx_seq_one_letter_code
_entity_poly.pdbx_strand_id
1 'polypeptide(L)'
;MEPLKVNNSYKKIARLVYEGRLRESLNKMKEFVKPAGKSDYTAQIETLETTYRSMISYTVQGIHDPERKKIYTKLQQSVMKLADQARENLLSNHSGWHTYWLKSNCENERKLAGKSLVESIDDLIFKSELDEWLTESGTRWSDPVTDKHTRHRKLIEDIFNHLWLTDYYGEAEDELIRITLQGNNFDWYEKALFVSAVTLSTLRVWDEKKIRRLLSLFTDGEEKIRERAVAGIVLSLYYYDRRLSLHPELSKLLEQTFTERGAHELMRITIIQLLRSRETERIGRKLQDEILPKVAGLKPRIEEKLDLDNLLPADLTEGKNPDWSDLFEESEDIYKSMEEFSKLQMEGADVYMSAFANLKNFDFFRTFSNWFLPFYPDHESLDNIFRDEILGEGTNELAEALYKTPFICNSDKYSLVINLKHLPESQKKMMLKVFRMELEGLEQMKDSEIDLDPNLTFRTNITQYLQDLYRFFKLSPYKNEFEDLFWGNLEIHNTRFFRLIFSSSGDRLTLADYYFGKDFYNEALDLYNSITDEESETSQIYEKAGYCLQQQGLFTEAITKYRRANILERKAWTLKKTGYCYRRLEMYEEALENYLEAESAESDNMHTVAMIGHCYLDLKRYEEALKYYFRVEYHDPGNYRVLKPIAWCYFVAGKFDESHKYYSKLSEENLKAHDYINIGHLALCSGERDQAVASYRKSITRGALPGEELIEIFREDSGLLATLGADPDDLPIIADYLIYDAGLPE
;
A
#
# COMPACT_ATOMS: atom_id res chain seq x y z
N MET A 1 3.51 -0.99 -34.98
CA MET A 1 3.82 0.16 -34.08
C MET A 1 4.15 -0.41 -32.70
N GLU A 2 5.22 0.04 -32.05
CA GLU A 2 5.55 -0.47 -30.73
C GLU A 2 4.42 -0.20 -29.73
N PRO A 3 4.07 -1.14 -28.82
CA PRO A 3 2.95 -0.99 -27.88
C PRO A 3 3.01 0.30 -27.06
N LEU A 4 4.20 0.72 -26.65
CA LEU A 4 4.40 1.97 -25.90
C LEU A 4 3.97 3.21 -26.71
N LYS A 5 4.28 3.25 -28.01
CA LYS A 5 3.88 4.34 -28.90
C LYS A 5 2.37 4.37 -29.12
N VAL A 6 1.73 3.18 -29.23
CA VAL A 6 0.27 3.07 -29.34
C VAL A 6 -0.38 3.64 -28.09
N ASN A 7 0.03 3.20 -26.91
CA ASN A 7 -0.53 3.65 -25.65
C ASN A 7 -0.30 5.16 -25.40
N ASN A 8 0.87 5.70 -25.73
CA ASN A 8 1.16 7.12 -25.59
C ASN A 8 0.30 7.99 -26.53
N SER A 9 0.07 7.54 -27.77
CA SER A 9 -0.79 8.24 -28.72
C SER A 9 -2.24 8.22 -28.27
N TYR A 10 -2.71 7.08 -27.79
CA TYR A 10 -4.04 6.93 -27.19
C TYR A 10 -4.23 7.87 -25.98
N LYS A 11 -3.28 7.91 -25.03
CA LYS A 11 -3.33 8.80 -23.85
C LYS A 11 -3.40 10.28 -24.26
N LYS A 12 -2.72 10.68 -25.33
CA LYS A 12 -2.80 12.05 -25.86
C LYS A 12 -4.20 12.36 -26.43
N ILE A 13 -4.78 11.44 -27.20
CA ILE A 13 -6.13 11.59 -27.74
C ILE A 13 -7.14 11.70 -26.61
N ALA A 14 -7.09 10.78 -25.66
CA ALA A 14 -7.96 10.77 -24.48
C ALA A 14 -7.88 12.08 -23.69
N ARG A 15 -6.67 12.59 -23.44
CA ARG A 15 -6.45 13.86 -22.78
C ARG A 15 -7.16 15.02 -23.49
N LEU A 16 -7.00 15.13 -24.82
CA LEU A 16 -7.63 16.18 -25.62
C LEU A 16 -9.15 16.10 -25.57
N VAL A 17 -9.74 14.90 -25.57
CA VAL A 17 -11.20 14.73 -25.42
C VAL A 17 -11.66 15.23 -24.07
N TYR A 18 -10.96 14.89 -22.97
CA TYR A 18 -11.31 15.33 -21.62
C TYR A 18 -11.12 16.83 -21.39
N GLU A 19 -10.17 17.46 -22.11
CA GLU A 19 -9.95 18.90 -22.10
C GLU A 19 -10.97 19.66 -23.00
N GLY A 20 -11.88 18.96 -23.69
CA GLY A 20 -12.85 19.58 -24.60
C GLY A 20 -12.26 20.02 -25.95
N ARG A 21 -11.05 19.58 -26.30
CA ARG A 21 -10.32 19.93 -27.54
C ARG A 21 -10.61 18.93 -28.65
N LEU A 22 -11.91 18.72 -28.97
CA LEU A 22 -12.34 17.68 -29.90
C LEU A 22 -11.73 17.81 -31.30
N ARG A 23 -11.59 19.02 -31.84
CA ARG A 23 -10.96 19.23 -33.17
C ARG A 23 -9.55 18.65 -33.23
N GLU A 24 -8.75 18.95 -32.21
CA GLU A 24 -7.36 18.47 -32.15
C GLU A 24 -7.33 16.95 -31.90
N SER A 25 -8.24 16.45 -31.07
CA SER A 25 -8.41 15.02 -30.84
C SER A 25 -8.72 14.27 -32.14
N LEU A 26 -9.69 14.76 -32.96
CA LEU A 26 -10.02 14.17 -34.25
C LEU A 26 -8.85 14.21 -35.26
N ASN A 27 -8.07 15.30 -35.25
CA ASN A 27 -6.84 15.38 -36.07
C ASN A 27 -5.80 14.34 -35.65
N LYS A 28 -5.57 14.19 -34.34
CA LYS A 28 -4.67 13.16 -33.84
C LYS A 28 -5.19 11.75 -34.09
N MET A 29 -6.49 11.57 -34.03
CA MET A 29 -7.15 10.31 -34.33
C MET A 29 -6.91 9.85 -35.76
N LYS A 30 -6.96 10.77 -36.75
CA LYS A 30 -6.63 10.48 -38.15
C LYS A 30 -5.21 9.94 -38.34
N GLU A 31 -4.24 10.49 -37.57
CA GLU A 31 -2.86 9.99 -37.57
C GLU A 31 -2.77 8.62 -36.92
N PHE A 32 -3.51 8.44 -35.82
CA PHE A 32 -3.46 7.24 -34.97
C PHE A 32 -4.04 6.01 -35.70
N VAL A 33 -5.08 6.17 -36.48
CA VAL A 33 -5.73 5.03 -37.20
C VAL A 33 -5.04 4.63 -38.51
N LYS A 34 -4.18 5.48 -39.08
CA LYS A 34 -3.48 5.18 -40.35
C LYS A 34 -2.79 3.80 -40.37
N PRO A 35 -2.02 3.42 -39.32
CA PRO A 35 -1.34 2.12 -39.29
C PRO A 35 -2.30 0.94 -39.22
N ALA A 36 -3.54 1.13 -38.75
CA ALA A 36 -4.54 0.05 -38.65
C ALA A 36 -5.06 -0.42 -40.03
N GLY A 37 -4.90 0.40 -41.09
CA GLY A 37 -5.24 0.03 -42.47
C GLY A 37 -6.74 -0.20 -42.73
N LYS A 38 -7.63 0.13 -41.79
CA LYS A 38 -9.08 -0.06 -41.91
C LYS A 38 -9.76 1.21 -42.41
N SER A 39 -10.37 1.17 -43.61
CA SER A 39 -11.13 2.28 -44.22
C SER A 39 -12.32 2.72 -43.34
N ASP A 40 -12.91 1.79 -42.60
CA ASP A 40 -14.05 2.04 -41.72
C ASP A 40 -13.74 3.08 -40.64
N TYR A 41 -12.53 3.05 -40.04
CA TYR A 41 -12.14 4.07 -39.05
C TYR A 41 -12.09 5.48 -39.65
N THR A 42 -11.62 5.62 -40.88
CA THR A 42 -11.57 6.92 -41.55
C THR A 42 -12.96 7.46 -41.80
N ALA A 43 -13.90 6.63 -42.29
CA ALA A 43 -15.28 7.01 -42.50
C ALA A 43 -15.98 7.42 -41.19
N GLN A 44 -15.74 6.70 -40.10
CA GLN A 44 -16.28 7.06 -38.78
C GLN A 44 -15.73 8.40 -38.29
N ILE A 45 -14.43 8.69 -38.45
CA ILE A 45 -13.86 9.97 -38.10
C ILE A 45 -14.46 11.12 -38.91
N GLU A 46 -14.65 10.94 -40.20
CA GLU A 46 -15.28 11.96 -41.08
C GLU A 46 -16.73 12.25 -40.67
N THR A 47 -17.48 11.23 -40.28
CA THR A 47 -18.84 11.39 -39.73
C THR A 47 -18.84 12.18 -38.42
N LEU A 48 -17.93 11.86 -37.48
CA LEU A 48 -17.81 12.58 -36.25
C LEU A 48 -17.36 14.03 -36.44
N GLU A 49 -16.44 14.27 -37.39
CA GLU A 49 -16.00 15.62 -37.77
C GLU A 49 -17.13 16.46 -38.36
N THR A 50 -17.95 15.85 -39.23
CA THR A 50 -19.08 16.52 -39.85
C THR A 50 -20.11 16.91 -38.78
N THR A 51 -20.47 15.99 -37.90
CA THR A 51 -21.39 16.26 -36.78
C THR A 51 -20.86 17.38 -35.88
N TYR A 52 -19.55 17.34 -35.56
CA TYR A 52 -18.91 18.36 -34.74
C TYR A 52 -18.91 19.74 -35.41
N ARG A 53 -18.60 19.81 -36.72
CA ARG A 53 -18.66 21.06 -37.49
C ARG A 53 -20.06 21.66 -37.54
N SER A 54 -21.08 20.84 -37.75
CA SER A 54 -22.48 21.30 -37.74
C SER A 54 -22.87 21.88 -36.40
N MET A 55 -22.52 21.17 -35.30
CA MET A 55 -22.77 21.66 -33.94
C MET A 55 -22.09 23.01 -33.64
N ILE A 56 -20.82 23.17 -34.05
CA ILE A 56 -20.11 24.45 -33.89
C ILE A 56 -20.78 25.55 -34.70
N SER A 57 -21.13 25.28 -35.96
CA SER A 57 -21.77 26.26 -36.84
C SER A 57 -23.08 26.79 -36.21
N TYR A 58 -23.94 25.93 -35.71
CA TYR A 58 -25.18 26.33 -35.02
C TYR A 58 -24.87 27.12 -33.72
N THR A 59 -23.83 26.71 -32.98
CA THR A 59 -23.43 27.44 -31.77
C THR A 59 -22.97 28.87 -32.08
N VAL A 60 -22.15 29.05 -33.12
CA VAL A 60 -21.60 30.35 -33.52
C VAL A 60 -22.73 31.25 -34.09
N GLN A 61 -23.73 30.67 -34.75
CA GLN A 61 -24.93 31.39 -35.23
C GLN A 61 -25.88 31.80 -34.10
N GLY A 62 -25.58 31.49 -32.85
CA GLY A 62 -26.41 31.84 -31.72
C GLY A 62 -27.68 31.01 -31.54
N ILE A 63 -27.83 29.89 -32.29
CA ILE A 63 -28.98 29.00 -32.16
C ILE A 63 -28.91 28.29 -30.80
N HIS A 64 -29.94 28.52 -29.99
CA HIS A 64 -30.04 27.85 -28.67
C HIS A 64 -30.59 26.44 -28.87
N ASP A 65 -29.76 25.42 -28.71
CA ASP A 65 -30.14 24.01 -28.71
C ASP A 65 -30.01 23.45 -27.29
N PRO A 66 -31.10 23.07 -26.60
CA PRO A 66 -31.06 22.49 -25.25
C PRO A 66 -30.36 21.13 -25.22
N GLU A 67 -30.32 20.40 -26.33
CA GLU A 67 -29.67 19.08 -26.43
C GLU A 67 -28.17 19.17 -26.76
N ARG A 68 -27.64 20.36 -27.05
CA ARG A 68 -26.24 20.57 -27.42
C ARG A 68 -25.24 19.90 -26.48
N LYS A 69 -25.47 20.01 -25.18
CA LYS A 69 -24.57 19.39 -24.16
C LYS A 69 -24.57 17.85 -24.31
N LYS A 70 -25.74 17.25 -24.53
CA LYS A 70 -25.86 15.81 -24.74
C LYS A 70 -25.18 15.36 -26.04
N ILE A 71 -25.37 16.12 -27.13
CA ILE A 71 -24.74 15.85 -28.43
C ILE A 71 -23.22 15.92 -28.29
N TYR A 72 -22.70 16.93 -27.61
CA TYR A 72 -21.28 17.08 -27.37
C TYR A 72 -20.69 15.93 -26.54
N THR A 73 -21.35 15.53 -25.46
CA THR A 73 -20.96 14.38 -24.65
C THR A 73 -20.99 13.08 -25.47
N LYS A 74 -22.02 12.85 -26.30
CA LYS A 74 -22.08 11.70 -27.21
C LYS A 74 -20.93 11.70 -28.21
N LEU A 75 -20.55 12.86 -28.77
CA LEU A 75 -19.38 12.98 -29.62
C LEU A 75 -18.10 12.59 -28.90
N GLN A 76 -17.90 13.08 -27.68
CA GLN A 76 -16.74 12.69 -26.83
C GLN A 76 -16.72 11.18 -26.57
N GLN A 77 -17.85 10.58 -26.19
CA GLN A 77 -18.00 9.13 -26.02
C GLN A 77 -17.63 8.36 -27.30
N SER A 78 -18.14 8.80 -28.45
CA SER A 78 -17.91 8.15 -29.77
C SER A 78 -16.42 8.24 -30.16
N VAL A 79 -15.78 9.39 -29.99
CA VAL A 79 -14.34 9.55 -30.25
C VAL A 79 -13.52 8.63 -29.34
N MET A 80 -13.87 8.53 -28.06
CA MET A 80 -13.18 7.65 -27.13
C MET A 80 -13.40 6.17 -27.47
N LYS A 81 -14.63 5.77 -27.83
CA LYS A 81 -14.92 4.40 -28.26
C LYS A 81 -14.11 4.01 -29.50
N LEU A 82 -14.03 4.90 -30.46
CA LEU A 82 -13.23 4.68 -31.68
C LEU A 82 -11.73 4.60 -31.35
N ALA A 83 -11.26 5.42 -30.41
CA ALA A 83 -9.86 5.36 -29.93
C ALA A 83 -9.55 4.02 -29.25
N ASP A 84 -10.47 3.51 -28.42
CA ASP A 84 -10.34 2.20 -27.77
C ASP A 84 -10.26 1.08 -28.83
N GLN A 85 -11.16 1.08 -29.81
CA GLN A 85 -11.19 0.09 -30.89
C GLN A 85 -9.90 0.13 -31.75
N ALA A 86 -9.43 1.33 -32.07
CA ALA A 86 -8.19 1.50 -32.82
C ALA A 86 -6.97 1.04 -32.03
N ARG A 87 -6.92 1.34 -30.73
CA ARG A 87 -5.86 0.87 -29.82
C ARG A 87 -5.80 -0.65 -29.77
N GLU A 88 -6.93 -1.31 -29.52
CA GLU A 88 -7.03 -2.77 -29.48
C GLU A 88 -6.59 -3.41 -30.80
N ASN A 89 -7.05 -2.89 -31.93
CA ASN A 89 -6.66 -3.37 -33.26
C ASN A 89 -5.14 -3.21 -33.51
N LEU A 90 -4.57 -2.07 -33.16
CA LEU A 90 -3.13 -1.82 -33.33
C LEU A 90 -2.29 -2.72 -32.43
N LEU A 91 -2.70 -2.95 -31.20
CA LEU A 91 -2.02 -3.84 -30.28
C LEU A 91 -2.15 -5.31 -30.72
N SER A 92 -3.32 -5.75 -31.13
CA SER A 92 -3.56 -7.09 -31.65
C SER A 92 -2.68 -7.43 -32.85
N ASN A 93 -2.52 -6.49 -33.77
CA ASN A 93 -1.76 -6.73 -35.01
C ASN A 93 -0.23 -6.58 -34.85
N HIS A 94 0.26 -5.88 -33.82
CA HIS A 94 1.65 -5.44 -33.79
C HIS A 94 2.40 -5.71 -32.49
N SER A 95 1.74 -6.16 -31.41
CA SER A 95 2.43 -6.33 -30.13
C SER A 95 3.13 -7.67 -29.96
N GLY A 96 2.63 -8.72 -30.57
CA GLY A 96 3.06 -10.08 -30.28
C GLY A 96 2.75 -10.55 -28.85
N TRP A 97 1.87 -9.87 -28.14
CA TRP A 97 1.48 -10.19 -26.79
C TRP A 97 0.67 -11.48 -26.70
N HIS A 98 0.89 -12.25 -25.66
CA HIS A 98 0.21 -13.52 -25.42
C HIS A 98 -1.32 -13.35 -25.32
N THR A 99 -1.79 -12.27 -24.69
CA THR A 99 -3.21 -11.93 -24.61
C THR A 99 -3.87 -11.86 -25.98
N TYR A 100 -3.23 -11.23 -26.96
CA TYR A 100 -3.80 -11.12 -28.32
C TYR A 100 -3.64 -12.40 -29.13
N TRP A 101 -2.57 -13.17 -28.88
CA TRP A 101 -2.44 -14.50 -29.41
C TRP A 101 -3.57 -15.41 -28.93
N LEU A 102 -3.86 -15.39 -27.62
CA LEU A 102 -4.97 -16.14 -27.03
C LEU A 102 -6.31 -15.71 -27.60
N LYS A 103 -6.55 -14.39 -27.73
CA LYS A 103 -7.75 -13.83 -28.34
C LYS A 103 -7.95 -14.33 -29.76
N SER A 104 -6.91 -14.28 -30.60
CA SER A 104 -6.94 -14.77 -31.98
C SER A 104 -7.22 -16.28 -32.06
N ASN A 105 -6.63 -17.08 -31.18
CA ASN A 105 -6.90 -18.52 -31.12
C ASN A 105 -8.36 -18.82 -30.77
N CYS A 106 -8.89 -18.13 -29.75
CA CYS A 106 -10.28 -18.28 -29.34
C CYS A 106 -11.24 -17.84 -30.43
N GLU A 107 -10.94 -16.77 -31.20
CA GLU A 107 -11.74 -16.32 -32.36
C GLU A 107 -11.72 -17.37 -33.51
N ASN A 108 -10.54 -17.91 -33.82
CA ASN A 108 -10.35 -18.93 -34.85
C ASN A 108 -11.10 -20.23 -34.55
N GLU A 109 -11.08 -20.66 -33.31
CA GLU A 109 -11.79 -21.86 -32.84
C GLU A 109 -13.29 -21.62 -32.61
N ARG A 110 -13.81 -20.44 -32.92
CA ARG A 110 -15.19 -19.99 -32.66
C ARG A 110 -15.61 -20.05 -31.20
N LYS A 111 -14.68 -20.14 -30.28
CA LYS A 111 -14.93 -20.20 -28.82
C LYS A 111 -15.37 -18.87 -28.25
N LEU A 112 -15.16 -17.77 -28.96
CA LEU A 112 -15.67 -16.44 -28.57
C LEU A 112 -17.07 -16.15 -29.15
N ALA A 113 -17.81 -17.16 -29.59
CA ALA A 113 -19.23 -16.99 -29.90
C ALA A 113 -20.05 -17.28 -28.64
N GLY A 114 -20.50 -16.26 -27.92
CA GLY A 114 -21.26 -16.40 -26.69
C GLY A 114 -22.45 -17.35 -26.79
N LYS A 115 -23.12 -17.41 -27.97
CA LYS A 115 -24.18 -18.38 -28.27
C LYS A 115 -23.69 -19.83 -28.24
N SER A 116 -22.51 -20.11 -28.78
CA SER A 116 -21.94 -21.47 -28.77
C SER A 116 -21.55 -21.91 -27.35
N LEU A 117 -21.15 -20.99 -26.47
CA LEU A 117 -20.90 -21.29 -25.08
C LEU A 117 -22.18 -21.58 -24.30
N VAL A 118 -23.26 -20.83 -24.56
CA VAL A 118 -24.57 -21.10 -23.98
C VAL A 118 -25.04 -22.50 -24.38
N GLU A 119 -24.98 -22.87 -25.69
CA GLU A 119 -25.30 -24.21 -26.17
C GLU A 119 -24.44 -25.31 -25.48
N SER A 120 -23.15 -25.03 -25.26
CA SER A 120 -22.23 -25.97 -24.57
C SER A 120 -22.57 -26.14 -23.10
N ILE A 121 -23.07 -25.09 -22.44
CA ILE A 121 -23.56 -25.14 -21.05
C ILE A 121 -24.85 -26.00 -21.00
N ASP A 122 -25.80 -25.73 -21.91
CA ASP A 122 -27.05 -26.50 -21.98
C ASP A 122 -26.78 -27.99 -22.24
N ASP A 123 -25.86 -28.30 -23.14
CA ASP A 123 -25.42 -29.67 -23.41
C ASP A 123 -24.78 -30.35 -22.16
N LEU A 124 -24.01 -29.61 -21.38
CA LEU A 124 -23.37 -30.13 -20.16
C LEU A 124 -24.43 -30.41 -19.08
N ILE A 125 -25.38 -29.49 -18.90
CA ILE A 125 -26.50 -29.64 -17.97
C ILE A 125 -27.35 -30.87 -18.34
N PHE A 126 -27.75 -30.96 -19.61
CA PHE A 126 -28.53 -32.06 -20.12
C PHE A 126 -27.85 -33.43 -19.92
N LYS A 127 -26.54 -33.50 -20.19
CA LYS A 127 -25.75 -34.71 -19.96
C LYS A 127 -25.66 -35.05 -18.48
N SER A 128 -25.52 -34.06 -17.60
CA SER A 128 -25.49 -34.28 -16.16
C SER A 128 -26.83 -34.85 -15.62
N GLU A 129 -27.93 -34.25 -16.05
CA GLU A 129 -29.28 -34.74 -15.69
C GLU A 129 -29.55 -36.15 -16.24
N LEU A 130 -29.09 -36.44 -17.45
CA LEU A 130 -29.20 -37.76 -18.04
C LEU A 130 -28.36 -38.80 -17.27
N ASP A 131 -27.13 -38.44 -16.86
CA ASP A 131 -26.26 -39.32 -16.06
C ASP A 131 -26.89 -39.63 -14.68
N GLU A 132 -27.49 -38.65 -14.03
CA GLU A 132 -28.24 -38.85 -12.76
C GLU A 132 -29.41 -39.81 -12.96
N TRP A 133 -30.22 -39.59 -13.95
CA TRP A 133 -31.35 -40.44 -14.29
C TRP A 133 -30.93 -41.88 -14.63
N LEU A 134 -29.84 -42.05 -15.42
CA LEU A 134 -29.32 -43.38 -15.75
C LEU A 134 -28.74 -44.09 -14.54
N THR A 135 -28.11 -43.35 -13.62
CA THR A 135 -27.58 -43.92 -12.37
C THR A 135 -28.71 -44.39 -11.47
N GLU A 136 -29.78 -43.62 -11.33
CA GLU A 136 -31.00 -44.01 -10.59
C GLU A 136 -31.69 -45.21 -11.20
N SER A 137 -31.65 -45.37 -12.53
CA SER A 137 -32.22 -46.50 -13.26
C SER A 137 -31.35 -47.78 -13.24
N GLY A 138 -30.16 -47.72 -12.61
CA GLY A 138 -29.25 -48.89 -12.49
C GLY A 138 -28.44 -49.20 -13.74
N THR A 139 -28.45 -48.33 -14.75
CA THR A 139 -27.72 -48.49 -16.00
C THR A 139 -26.41 -47.72 -15.92
N ARG A 140 -25.28 -48.39 -15.66
CA ARG A 140 -23.95 -47.74 -15.69
C ARG A 140 -23.53 -47.49 -17.14
N TRP A 141 -23.63 -46.26 -17.58
CA TRP A 141 -22.88 -45.77 -18.74
C TRP A 141 -21.64 -45.04 -18.19
N SER A 142 -20.49 -45.70 -18.29
CA SER A 142 -19.24 -45.12 -17.83
C SER A 142 -18.60 -44.32 -18.96
N ASP A 143 -18.94 -43.06 -19.08
CA ASP A 143 -17.92 -42.10 -19.55
C ASP A 143 -16.84 -42.06 -18.45
N PRO A 144 -15.55 -42.17 -18.76
CA PRO A 144 -14.52 -42.12 -17.74
C PRO A 144 -14.68 -40.81 -16.95
N VAL A 145 -14.78 -40.88 -15.64
CA VAL A 145 -14.95 -39.71 -14.74
C VAL A 145 -13.90 -38.62 -15.06
N THR A 146 -12.71 -39.04 -15.47
CA THR A 146 -11.62 -38.17 -15.92
C THR A 146 -11.97 -37.31 -17.13
N ASP A 147 -12.79 -37.77 -18.05
CA ASP A 147 -13.18 -37.00 -19.26
C ASP A 147 -14.25 -35.95 -18.95
N LYS A 148 -15.14 -36.21 -17.98
CA LYS A 148 -16.18 -35.26 -17.54
C LYS A 148 -15.55 -34.04 -16.85
N HIS A 149 -14.63 -34.27 -15.91
CA HIS A 149 -13.92 -33.17 -15.22
C HIS A 149 -13.07 -32.34 -16.18
N THR A 150 -12.39 -32.98 -17.11
CA THR A 150 -11.55 -32.28 -18.11
C THR A 150 -12.39 -31.40 -19.03
N ARG A 151 -13.57 -31.88 -19.47
CA ARG A 151 -14.50 -31.09 -20.31
C ARG A 151 -15.08 -29.91 -19.54
N HIS A 152 -15.48 -30.13 -18.29
CA HIS A 152 -16.02 -29.06 -17.42
C HIS A 152 -14.97 -27.95 -17.22
N ARG A 153 -13.75 -28.30 -16.82
CA ARG A 153 -12.64 -27.36 -16.66
C ARG A 153 -12.37 -26.56 -17.95
N LYS A 154 -12.36 -27.24 -19.11
CA LYS A 154 -12.17 -26.57 -20.38
C LYS A 154 -13.30 -25.57 -20.68
N LEU A 155 -14.53 -25.92 -20.34
CA LEU A 155 -15.68 -25.01 -20.48
C LEU A 155 -15.51 -23.79 -19.57
N ILE A 156 -15.09 -23.97 -18.32
CA ILE A 156 -14.80 -22.86 -17.38
C ILE A 156 -13.74 -21.93 -17.96
N GLU A 157 -12.63 -22.49 -18.49
CA GLU A 157 -11.58 -21.70 -19.12
C GLU A 157 -12.07 -20.98 -20.37
N ASP A 158 -12.85 -21.63 -21.21
CA ASP A 158 -13.43 -21.02 -22.43
C ASP A 158 -14.42 -19.88 -22.07
N ILE A 159 -15.25 -20.04 -21.02
CA ILE A 159 -16.14 -18.97 -20.50
C ILE A 159 -15.30 -17.81 -19.94
N PHE A 160 -14.29 -18.10 -19.13
CA PHE A 160 -13.39 -17.07 -18.59
C PHE A 160 -12.74 -16.27 -19.72
N ASN A 161 -12.16 -16.96 -20.70
CA ASN A 161 -11.50 -16.32 -21.84
C ASN A 161 -12.47 -15.50 -22.68
N HIS A 162 -13.69 -15.99 -22.93
CA HIS A 162 -14.72 -15.24 -23.65
C HIS A 162 -15.08 -13.95 -22.93
N LEU A 163 -15.45 -14.03 -21.64
CA LEU A 163 -15.81 -12.86 -20.83
C LEU A 163 -14.65 -11.86 -20.73
N TRP A 164 -13.41 -12.34 -20.57
CA TRP A 164 -12.24 -11.48 -20.48
C TRP A 164 -11.88 -10.80 -21.79
N LEU A 165 -11.85 -11.56 -22.91
CA LEU A 165 -11.29 -11.11 -24.17
C LEU A 165 -12.30 -10.37 -25.08
N THR A 166 -13.60 -10.42 -24.75
CA THR A 166 -14.64 -9.66 -25.48
C THR A 166 -14.53 -8.16 -25.20
N ASP A 167 -14.38 -7.37 -26.26
CA ASP A 167 -14.15 -5.93 -26.15
C ASP A 167 -15.39 -5.18 -25.67
N TYR A 168 -16.56 -5.47 -26.24
CA TYR A 168 -17.84 -4.85 -25.89
C TYR A 168 -18.92 -5.90 -25.70
N TYR A 169 -19.64 -5.79 -24.58
CA TYR A 169 -20.69 -6.74 -24.24
C TYR A 169 -21.98 -6.46 -25.00
N GLY A 170 -22.58 -7.51 -25.57
CA GLY A 170 -23.85 -7.53 -26.24
C GLY A 170 -24.90 -8.39 -25.55
N GLU A 171 -25.92 -8.79 -26.27
CA GLU A 171 -26.99 -9.66 -25.75
C GLU A 171 -26.50 -11.08 -25.42
N ALA A 172 -25.52 -11.58 -26.16
CA ALA A 172 -24.96 -12.91 -25.96
C ALA A 172 -24.17 -12.98 -24.65
N GLU A 173 -23.38 -11.93 -24.32
CA GLU A 173 -22.64 -11.83 -23.05
C GLU A 173 -23.59 -11.59 -21.88
N ASP A 174 -24.65 -10.82 -22.08
CA ASP A 174 -25.69 -10.61 -21.07
C ASP A 174 -26.39 -11.94 -20.72
N GLU A 175 -26.69 -12.76 -21.69
CA GLU A 175 -27.28 -14.08 -21.48
C GLU A 175 -26.28 -15.05 -20.84
N LEU A 176 -25.03 -15.07 -21.29
CA LEU A 176 -23.99 -15.89 -20.69
C LEU A 176 -23.78 -15.54 -19.20
N ILE A 177 -23.73 -14.26 -18.87
CA ILE A 177 -23.62 -13.78 -17.48
C ILE A 177 -24.82 -14.22 -16.65
N ARG A 178 -26.03 -14.13 -17.22
CA ARG A 178 -27.24 -14.57 -16.53
C ARG A 178 -27.21 -16.07 -16.20
N ILE A 179 -26.80 -16.91 -17.15
CA ILE A 179 -26.74 -18.37 -16.95
C ILE A 179 -25.61 -18.74 -15.97
N THR A 180 -24.43 -18.12 -16.12
CA THR A 180 -23.24 -18.51 -15.34
C THR A 180 -23.22 -17.92 -13.93
N LEU A 181 -23.63 -16.66 -13.75
CA LEU A 181 -23.48 -15.95 -12.49
C LEU A 181 -24.76 -15.87 -11.64
N GLN A 182 -25.94 -15.96 -12.28
CA GLN A 182 -27.23 -15.92 -11.58
C GLN A 182 -27.90 -17.31 -11.50
N GLY A 183 -27.46 -18.28 -12.33
CA GLY A 183 -27.93 -19.66 -12.31
C GLY A 183 -27.27 -20.49 -11.19
N ASN A 184 -27.82 -21.70 -10.97
CA ASN A 184 -27.30 -22.65 -9.99
C ASN A 184 -26.36 -23.72 -10.56
N ASN A 185 -25.96 -23.56 -11.83
CA ASN A 185 -25.22 -24.56 -12.58
C ASN A 185 -23.70 -24.53 -12.35
N PHE A 186 -23.23 -23.51 -11.67
CA PHE A 186 -21.82 -23.31 -11.36
C PHE A 186 -21.61 -23.08 -9.89
N ASP A 187 -20.51 -23.60 -9.38
CA ASP A 187 -20.11 -23.41 -8.00
C ASP A 187 -19.67 -21.96 -7.72
N TRP A 188 -19.70 -21.55 -6.47
CA TRP A 188 -19.36 -20.20 -6.06
C TRP A 188 -17.93 -19.78 -6.48
N TYR A 189 -16.97 -20.71 -6.49
CA TYR A 189 -15.58 -20.43 -6.90
C TYR A 189 -15.46 -20.22 -8.42
N GLU A 190 -16.27 -20.89 -9.22
CA GLU A 190 -16.36 -20.68 -10.65
C GLU A 190 -17.03 -19.34 -10.98
N LYS A 191 -18.14 -19.03 -10.32
CA LYS A 191 -18.81 -17.74 -10.43
C LYS A 191 -17.85 -16.59 -10.05
N ALA A 192 -17.09 -16.73 -8.96
CA ALA A 192 -16.10 -15.76 -8.52
C ALA A 192 -14.97 -15.57 -9.54
N LEU A 193 -14.57 -16.64 -10.23
CA LEU A 193 -13.62 -16.58 -11.34
C LEU A 193 -14.17 -15.79 -12.53
N PHE A 194 -15.44 -16.00 -12.90
CA PHE A 194 -16.08 -15.24 -13.99
C PHE A 194 -16.23 -13.75 -13.68
N VAL A 195 -16.49 -13.36 -12.43
CA VAL A 195 -16.46 -11.94 -12.01
C VAL A 195 -15.07 -11.34 -12.23
N SER A 196 -14.02 -12.12 -11.97
CA SER A 196 -12.65 -11.65 -12.24
C SER A 196 -12.40 -11.47 -13.74
N ALA A 197 -12.96 -12.33 -14.60
CA ALA A 197 -12.90 -12.16 -16.05
C ALA A 197 -13.59 -10.85 -16.50
N VAL A 198 -14.77 -10.54 -15.97
CA VAL A 198 -15.46 -9.27 -16.24
C VAL A 198 -14.64 -8.07 -15.78
N THR A 199 -14.01 -8.16 -14.61
CA THR A 199 -13.12 -7.12 -14.09
C THR A 199 -11.94 -6.88 -15.01
N LEU A 200 -11.20 -7.92 -15.39
CA LEU A 200 -10.06 -7.82 -16.31
C LEU A 200 -10.48 -7.30 -17.70
N SER A 201 -11.66 -7.73 -18.18
CA SER A 201 -12.23 -7.24 -19.43
C SER A 201 -12.51 -5.74 -19.38
N THR A 202 -13.05 -5.25 -18.24
CA THR A 202 -13.33 -3.83 -18.03
C THR A 202 -12.03 -3.03 -17.99
N LEU A 203 -10.99 -3.54 -17.32
CA LEU A 203 -9.67 -2.90 -17.26
C LEU A 203 -8.98 -2.83 -18.62
N ARG A 204 -9.20 -3.81 -19.50
CA ARG A 204 -8.63 -3.84 -20.85
C ARG A 204 -9.31 -2.84 -21.79
N VAL A 205 -10.63 -2.84 -21.85
CA VAL A 205 -11.43 -1.97 -22.71
C VAL A 205 -12.63 -1.42 -21.93
N TRP A 206 -12.72 -0.10 -21.86
CA TRP A 206 -13.86 0.57 -21.25
C TRP A 206 -15.18 0.20 -21.95
N ASP A 207 -16.10 -0.33 -21.20
CA ASP A 207 -17.48 -0.52 -21.61
C ASP A 207 -18.41 -0.26 -20.41
N GLU A 208 -19.31 0.72 -20.54
CA GLU A 208 -20.27 1.05 -19.50
C GLU A 208 -21.14 -0.15 -19.09
N LYS A 209 -21.47 -1.03 -20.05
CA LYS A 209 -22.26 -2.23 -19.79
C LYS A 209 -21.55 -3.17 -18.81
N LYS A 210 -20.23 -3.35 -18.94
CA LYS A 210 -19.46 -4.20 -18.03
C LYS A 210 -19.52 -3.67 -16.60
N ILE A 211 -19.38 -2.36 -16.40
CA ILE A 211 -19.51 -1.74 -15.07
C ILE A 211 -20.92 -1.90 -14.52
N ARG A 212 -21.96 -1.72 -15.35
CA ARG A 212 -23.35 -1.98 -14.95
C ARG A 212 -23.58 -3.43 -14.55
N ARG A 213 -22.90 -4.39 -15.20
CA ARG A 213 -22.96 -5.80 -14.80
C ARG A 213 -22.26 -6.04 -13.47
N LEU A 214 -21.08 -5.47 -13.25
CA LEU A 214 -20.42 -5.54 -11.93
C LEU A 214 -21.31 -4.92 -10.84
N LEU A 215 -22.00 -3.80 -11.11
CA LEU A 215 -22.94 -3.21 -10.16
C LEU A 215 -24.12 -4.15 -9.85
N SER A 216 -24.73 -4.78 -10.86
CA SER A 216 -25.81 -5.74 -10.61
C SER A 216 -25.33 -6.97 -9.82
N LEU A 217 -24.13 -7.45 -10.08
CA LEU A 217 -23.53 -8.55 -9.32
C LEU A 217 -23.19 -8.13 -7.88
N PHE A 218 -22.87 -6.87 -7.66
CA PHE A 218 -22.69 -6.33 -6.31
C PHE A 218 -24.01 -6.22 -5.54
N THR A 219 -25.10 -5.78 -6.18
CA THR A 219 -26.41 -5.61 -5.53
C THR A 219 -27.15 -6.92 -5.32
N ASP A 220 -27.16 -7.80 -6.31
CA ASP A 220 -28.03 -8.98 -6.38
C ASP A 220 -27.25 -10.30 -6.18
N GLY A 221 -25.93 -10.26 -6.16
CA GLY A 221 -25.08 -11.44 -6.10
C GLY A 221 -24.93 -12.05 -4.70
N GLU A 222 -24.49 -13.30 -4.67
CA GLU A 222 -24.05 -13.98 -3.44
C GLU A 222 -22.87 -13.24 -2.80
N GLU A 223 -22.67 -13.40 -1.49
CA GLU A 223 -21.67 -12.64 -0.71
C GLU A 223 -20.26 -12.67 -1.35
N LYS A 224 -19.73 -13.85 -1.65
CA LYS A 224 -18.39 -14.02 -2.27
C LYS A 224 -18.27 -13.45 -3.67
N ILE A 225 -19.38 -13.28 -4.37
CA ILE A 225 -19.46 -12.65 -5.70
C ILE A 225 -19.47 -11.14 -5.54
N ARG A 226 -20.23 -10.61 -4.57
CA ARG A 226 -20.30 -9.18 -4.26
C ARG A 226 -18.94 -8.60 -3.92
N GLU A 227 -18.11 -9.34 -3.17
CA GLU A 227 -16.75 -8.95 -2.80
C GLU A 227 -15.87 -8.69 -4.03
N ARG A 228 -15.86 -9.60 -4.99
CA ARG A 228 -15.10 -9.42 -6.23
C ARG A 228 -15.67 -8.35 -7.15
N ALA A 229 -16.99 -8.25 -7.19
CA ALA A 229 -17.67 -7.23 -8.00
C ALA A 229 -17.32 -5.82 -7.54
N VAL A 230 -17.33 -5.53 -6.22
CA VAL A 230 -16.96 -4.20 -5.71
C VAL A 230 -15.49 -3.89 -5.93
N ALA A 231 -14.58 -4.88 -5.80
CA ALA A 231 -13.18 -4.69 -6.16
C ALA A 231 -13.02 -4.32 -7.65
N GLY A 232 -13.74 -5.04 -8.53
CA GLY A 232 -13.78 -4.74 -9.96
C GLY A 232 -14.30 -3.33 -10.27
N ILE A 233 -15.35 -2.89 -9.55
CA ILE A 233 -15.88 -1.53 -9.67
C ILE A 233 -14.82 -0.50 -9.25
N VAL A 234 -14.22 -0.64 -8.07
CA VAL A 234 -13.22 0.30 -7.54
C VAL A 234 -12.03 0.41 -8.49
N LEU A 235 -11.46 -0.72 -8.92
CA LEU A 235 -10.31 -0.73 -9.82
C LEU A 235 -10.64 -0.13 -11.18
N SER A 236 -11.81 -0.45 -11.74
CA SER A 236 -12.25 0.10 -13.03
C SER A 236 -12.48 1.61 -12.96
N LEU A 237 -13.12 2.10 -11.89
CA LEU A 237 -13.37 3.53 -11.69
C LEU A 237 -12.08 4.29 -11.38
N TYR A 238 -11.13 3.68 -10.68
CA TYR A 238 -9.81 4.25 -10.48
C TYR A 238 -9.04 4.39 -11.81
N TYR A 239 -8.97 3.32 -12.58
CA TYR A 239 -8.24 3.29 -13.86
C TYR A 239 -8.82 4.22 -14.90
N TYR A 240 -10.15 4.28 -15.00
CA TYR A 240 -10.88 5.10 -15.95
C TYR A 240 -11.57 6.33 -15.34
N ASP A 241 -11.03 6.88 -14.26
CA ASP A 241 -11.66 7.98 -13.50
C ASP A 241 -12.22 9.11 -14.38
N ARG A 242 -11.43 9.55 -15.38
CA ARG A 242 -11.84 10.62 -16.29
C ARG A 242 -13.00 10.23 -17.21
N ARG A 243 -13.20 8.93 -17.49
CA ARG A 243 -14.32 8.44 -18.29
C ARG A 243 -15.66 8.69 -17.62
N LEU A 244 -15.71 8.63 -16.31
CA LEU A 244 -16.94 8.83 -15.55
C LEU A 244 -17.62 10.17 -15.88
N SER A 245 -16.85 11.21 -16.19
CA SER A 245 -17.40 12.53 -16.57
C SER A 245 -18.20 12.50 -17.88
N LEU A 246 -17.96 11.52 -18.73
CA LEU A 246 -18.68 11.34 -19.99
C LEU A 246 -19.95 10.49 -19.83
N HIS A 247 -20.17 9.87 -18.66
CA HIS A 247 -21.27 8.94 -18.40
C HIS A 247 -22.11 9.38 -17.19
N PRO A 248 -22.90 10.47 -17.31
CA PRO A 248 -23.65 11.03 -16.17
C PRO A 248 -24.69 10.06 -15.60
N GLU A 249 -25.32 9.21 -16.45
CA GLU A 249 -26.27 8.21 -15.98
C GLU A 249 -25.59 7.11 -15.14
N LEU A 250 -24.37 6.73 -15.50
CA LEU A 250 -23.58 5.80 -14.70
C LEU A 250 -23.17 6.44 -13.37
N SER A 251 -22.76 7.72 -13.38
CA SER A 251 -22.44 8.46 -12.16
C SER A 251 -23.61 8.49 -11.19
N LYS A 252 -24.82 8.77 -11.70
CA LYS A 252 -26.05 8.79 -10.89
C LYS A 252 -26.38 7.39 -10.33
N LEU A 253 -26.20 6.34 -11.12
CA LEU A 253 -26.43 4.97 -10.68
C LEU A 253 -25.44 4.58 -9.57
N LEU A 254 -24.16 4.93 -9.72
CA LEU A 254 -23.14 4.71 -8.68
C LEU A 254 -23.48 5.43 -7.38
N GLU A 255 -23.85 6.69 -7.46
CA GLU A 255 -24.26 7.48 -6.29
C GLU A 255 -25.46 6.83 -5.59
N GLN A 256 -26.48 6.46 -6.33
CA GLN A 256 -27.66 5.77 -5.78
C GLN A 256 -27.31 4.44 -5.11
N THR A 257 -26.50 3.60 -5.76
CA THR A 257 -26.12 2.30 -5.24
C THR A 257 -25.31 2.42 -3.92
N PHE A 258 -24.38 3.36 -3.87
CA PHE A 258 -23.48 3.51 -2.73
C PHE A 258 -23.96 4.57 -1.70
N THR A 259 -25.15 5.13 -1.84
CA THR A 259 -25.79 5.93 -0.79
C THR A 259 -26.34 5.04 0.34
N GLU A 260 -26.67 3.78 0.05
CA GLU A 260 -27.07 2.81 1.08
C GLU A 260 -25.90 2.53 2.02
N ARG A 261 -26.15 2.69 3.35
CA ARG A 261 -25.10 2.60 4.38
C ARG A 261 -24.28 1.30 4.31
N GLY A 262 -24.90 0.17 4.03
CA GLY A 262 -24.21 -1.11 3.91
C GLY A 262 -23.27 -1.16 2.70
N ALA A 263 -23.75 -0.74 1.52
CA ALA A 263 -22.97 -0.70 0.29
C ALA A 263 -21.80 0.30 0.38
N HIS A 264 -22.06 1.46 0.98
CA HIS A 264 -21.06 2.49 1.25
C HIS A 264 -19.91 1.96 2.11
N GLU A 265 -20.23 1.26 3.19
CA GLU A 265 -19.22 0.68 4.10
C GLU A 265 -18.37 -0.38 3.42
N LEU A 266 -18.97 -1.28 2.64
CA LEU A 266 -18.23 -2.30 1.88
C LEU A 266 -17.27 -1.68 0.85
N MET A 267 -17.68 -0.59 0.17
CA MET A 267 -16.80 0.14 -0.73
C MET A 267 -15.65 0.81 0.02
N ARG A 268 -15.91 1.41 1.18
CA ARG A 268 -14.90 2.02 2.04
C ARG A 268 -13.85 0.99 2.49
N ILE A 269 -14.29 -0.17 2.96
CA ILE A 269 -13.40 -1.29 3.31
C ILE A 269 -12.54 -1.69 2.11
N THR A 270 -13.14 -1.84 0.94
CA THR A 270 -12.42 -2.20 -0.29
C THR A 270 -11.33 -1.19 -0.64
N ILE A 271 -11.63 0.10 -0.55
CA ILE A 271 -10.64 1.17 -0.81
C ILE A 271 -9.49 1.09 0.19
N ILE A 272 -9.77 0.92 1.49
CA ILE A 272 -8.73 0.82 2.52
C ILE A 272 -7.84 -0.41 2.27
N GLN A 273 -8.43 -1.56 1.93
CA GLN A 273 -7.63 -2.77 1.61
C GLN A 273 -6.80 -2.59 0.34
N LEU A 274 -7.32 -1.89 -0.67
CA LEU A 274 -6.55 -1.57 -1.87
C LEU A 274 -5.35 -0.66 -1.55
N LEU A 275 -5.54 0.35 -0.71
CA LEU A 275 -4.47 1.25 -0.28
C LEU A 275 -3.38 0.53 0.52
N ARG A 276 -3.71 -0.52 1.25
CA ARG A 276 -2.71 -1.36 1.97
C ARG A 276 -1.70 -2.02 1.05
N SER A 277 -2.05 -2.27 -0.20
CA SER A 277 -1.10 -2.80 -1.18
C SER A 277 0.14 -1.90 -1.40
N ARG A 278 0.05 -0.59 -1.10
CA ARG A 278 1.19 0.34 -1.12
C ARG A 278 2.29 -0.03 -0.11
N GLU A 279 1.93 -0.70 0.97
CA GLU A 279 2.86 -1.07 2.03
C GLU A 279 3.60 -2.38 1.74
N THR A 280 3.09 -3.20 0.80
CA THR A 280 3.59 -4.55 0.53
C THR A 280 5.10 -4.60 0.27
N GLU A 281 5.63 -3.69 -0.56
CA GLU A 281 7.07 -3.67 -0.88
C GLU A 281 7.91 -3.19 0.31
N ARG A 282 7.42 -2.23 1.11
CA ARG A 282 8.10 -1.74 2.32
C ARG A 282 8.17 -2.84 3.37
N ILE A 283 7.05 -3.52 3.59
CA ILE A 283 6.93 -4.63 4.55
C ILE A 283 7.82 -5.78 4.11
N GLY A 284 7.80 -6.14 2.82
CA GLY A 284 8.66 -7.20 2.27
C GLY A 284 10.15 -6.92 2.48
N ARG A 285 10.61 -5.69 2.25
CA ARG A 285 12.00 -5.29 2.53
C ARG A 285 12.33 -5.37 4.03
N LYS A 286 11.49 -4.81 4.89
CA LYS A 286 11.68 -4.88 6.34
C LYS A 286 11.76 -6.33 6.83
N LEU A 287 10.89 -7.20 6.30
CA LEU A 287 10.92 -8.63 6.61
C LEU A 287 12.25 -9.28 6.22
N GLN A 288 12.73 -9.02 4.99
CA GLN A 288 13.96 -9.62 4.47
C GLN A 288 15.23 -9.08 5.14
N ASP A 289 15.28 -7.77 5.40
CA ASP A 289 16.50 -7.11 5.85
C ASP A 289 16.65 -7.10 7.38
N GLU A 290 15.54 -7.06 8.12
CA GLU A 290 15.58 -6.89 9.57
C GLU A 290 15.10 -8.13 10.35
N ILE A 291 14.00 -8.78 9.92
CA ILE A 291 13.32 -9.83 10.69
C ILE A 291 13.89 -11.21 10.38
N LEU A 292 13.95 -11.60 9.10
CA LEU A 292 14.43 -12.93 8.72
C LEU A 292 15.87 -13.24 9.16
N PRO A 293 16.84 -12.30 9.09
CA PRO A 293 18.19 -12.56 9.60
C PRO A 293 18.23 -12.84 11.10
N LYS A 294 17.41 -12.10 11.89
CA LYS A 294 17.32 -12.30 13.34
C LYS A 294 16.70 -13.66 13.67
N VAL A 295 15.61 -14.03 12.99
CA VAL A 295 14.94 -15.34 13.17
C VAL A 295 15.85 -16.49 12.72
N ALA A 296 16.59 -16.33 11.63
CA ALA A 296 17.56 -17.34 11.15
C ALA A 296 18.68 -17.58 12.17
N GLY A 297 19.10 -16.54 12.89
CA GLY A 297 20.08 -16.65 13.99
C GLY A 297 19.55 -17.45 15.21
N LEU A 298 18.23 -17.54 15.37
CA LEU A 298 17.61 -18.33 16.45
C LEU A 298 17.39 -19.81 16.06
N LYS A 299 17.44 -20.14 14.78
CA LYS A 299 17.16 -21.48 14.27
C LYS A 299 17.91 -22.60 15.01
N PRO A 300 19.24 -22.51 15.28
CA PRO A 300 19.96 -23.54 16.03
C PRO A 300 19.42 -23.73 17.45
N ARG A 301 19.02 -22.65 18.14
CA ARG A 301 18.48 -22.67 19.51
C ARG A 301 17.06 -23.23 19.55
N ILE A 302 16.28 -22.95 18.52
CA ILE A 302 14.93 -23.50 18.36
C ILE A 302 14.99 -24.99 18.07
N GLU A 303 15.91 -25.43 17.23
CA GLU A 303 16.13 -26.86 16.93
C GLU A 303 16.64 -27.63 18.16
N GLU A 304 17.46 -27.01 19.00
CA GLU A 304 18.02 -27.60 20.24
C GLU A 304 16.98 -27.72 21.37
N LYS A 305 16.05 -26.74 21.49
CA LYS A 305 14.95 -26.78 22.48
C LYS A 305 13.70 -27.54 21.99
N LEU A 306 13.46 -27.55 20.68
CA LEU A 306 12.49 -28.41 20.01
C LEU A 306 13.17 -29.74 19.64
N ASP A 307 13.59 -30.51 20.62
CA ASP A 307 13.92 -31.93 20.42
C ASP A 307 12.60 -32.65 20.13
N LEU A 308 12.21 -32.57 18.86
CA LEU A 308 10.90 -32.95 18.31
C LEU A 308 10.60 -34.46 18.48
N ASP A 309 11.64 -35.28 18.74
CA ASP A 309 11.50 -36.72 18.92
C ASP A 309 11.19 -37.11 20.39
N ASN A 310 11.35 -36.18 21.35
CA ASN A 310 11.19 -36.44 22.78
C ASN A 310 9.98 -35.74 23.43
N LEU A 311 9.20 -34.95 22.70
CA LEU A 311 7.94 -34.39 23.20
C LEU A 311 6.85 -35.45 23.20
N LEU A 312 6.61 -36.03 24.38
CA LEU A 312 5.51 -36.97 24.59
C LEU A 312 4.16 -36.28 24.33
N PRO A 313 3.16 -37.01 23.73
CA PRO A 313 1.81 -36.46 23.45
C PRO A 313 1.07 -35.90 24.66
N ALA A 314 1.48 -36.32 25.88
CA ALA A 314 0.84 -35.89 27.13
C ALA A 314 1.16 -34.43 27.51
N ASP A 315 2.28 -33.87 27.09
CA ASP A 315 2.68 -32.48 27.42
C ASP A 315 1.95 -31.43 26.56
N LEU A 316 1.33 -31.86 25.47
CA LEU A 316 0.56 -30.99 24.55
C LEU A 316 -0.93 -30.91 24.92
N THR A 317 -1.46 -31.84 25.77
CA THR A 317 -2.87 -31.89 26.14
C THR A 317 -3.23 -31.05 27.38
N GLU A 318 -2.28 -30.54 28.13
CA GLU A 318 -2.53 -29.76 29.36
C GLU A 318 -2.53 -28.23 29.15
N GLY A 319 -2.94 -27.72 27.99
CA GLY A 319 -3.27 -26.28 27.83
C GLY A 319 -2.10 -25.29 28.08
N LYS A 320 -0.86 -25.78 28.16
CA LYS A 320 0.32 -24.95 28.22
C LYS A 320 0.88 -24.79 26.81
N ASN A 321 0.49 -23.69 26.18
CA ASN A 321 1.30 -23.12 25.11
C ASN A 321 2.77 -23.14 25.59
N PRO A 322 3.75 -23.69 24.86
CA PRO A 322 5.14 -23.60 25.28
C PRO A 322 5.44 -22.14 25.59
N ASP A 323 5.93 -21.89 26.79
CA ASP A 323 6.25 -20.54 27.20
C ASP A 323 7.42 -20.03 26.35
N TRP A 324 7.09 -19.36 25.26
CA TRP A 324 8.04 -18.76 24.32
C TRP A 324 8.83 -17.61 24.97
N SER A 325 8.36 -17.10 26.13
CA SER A 325 9.02 -16.03 26.85
C SER A 325 10.46 -16.39 27.21
N ASP A 326 10.72 -17.64 27.65
CA ASP A 326 12.06 -18.12 27.97
C ASP A 326 13.03 -18.18 26.76
N LEU A 327 12.50 -18.33 25.54
CA LEU A 327 13.30 -18.30 24.31
C LEU A 327 13.66 -16.88 23.89
N PHE A 328 12.88 -15.91 24.32
CA PHE A 328 12.98 -14.51 23.91
C PHE A 328 13.43 -13.57 25.03
N GLU A 329 13.66 -14.06 26.27
CA GLU A 329 14.17 -13.25 27.39
C GLU A 329 15.49 -12.54 27.07
N GLU A 330 16.32 -13.07 26.18
CA GLU A 330 17.55 -12.42 25.68
C GLU A 330 17.36 -11.58 24.39
N SER A 331 16.13 -11.47 23.86
CA SER A 331 15.88 -10.88 22.52
C SER A 331 14.57 -10.08 22.47
N GLU A 332 14.43 -9.11 23.38
CA GLU A 332 13.28 -8.19 23.44
C GLU A 332 12.97 -7.54 22.06
N ASP A 333 14.01 -7.28 21.24
CA ASP A 333 13.90 -6.72 19.90
C ASP A 333 13.24 -7.69 18.89
N ILE A 334 13.41 -9.00 19.08
CA ILE A 334 12.80 -10.01 18.21
C ILE A 334 11.33 -10.17 18.57
N TYR A 335 11.01 -10.19 19.85
CA TYR A 335 9.61 -10.24 20.32
C TYR A 335 8.82 -9.04 19.79
N LYS A 336 9.35 -7.83 19.93
CA LYS A 336 8.74 -6.61 19.39
C LYS A 336 8.54 -6.69 17.86
N SER A 337 9.53 -7.25 17.15
CA SER A 337 9.44 -7.42 15.69
C SER A 337 8.37 -8.43 15.29
N MET A 338 8.20 -9.51 16.05
CA MET A 338 7.15 -10.53 15.82
C MET A 338 5.77 -10.00 16.17
N GLU A 339 5.63 -9.23 17.25
CA GLU A 339 4.38 -8.56 17.62
C GLU A 339 3.96 -7.55 16.53
N GLU A 340 4.90 -6.76 16.03
CA GLU A 340 4.64 -5.84 14.91
C GLU A 340 4.22 -6.60 13.65
N PHE A 341 4.87 -7.72 13.34
CA PHE A 341 4.52 -8.56 12.20
C PHE A 341 3.10 -9.12 12.34
N SER A 342 2.76 -9.68 13.50
CA SER A 342 1.42 -10.20 13.78
C SER A 342 0.36 -9.11 13.67
N LYS A 343 0.64 -7.91 14.18
CA LYS A 343 -0.25 -6.76 14.05
C LYS A 343 -0.48 -6.37 12.58
N LEU A 344 0.57 -6.30 11.77
CA LEU A 344 0.47 -6.02 10.33
C LEU A 344 -0.37 -7.08 9.61
N GLN A 345 -0.19 -8.34 9.96
CA GLN A 345 -0.97 -9.46 9.43
C GLN A 345 -2.45 -9.36 9.78
N MET A 346 -2.78 -9.08 11.05
CA MET A 346 -4.17 -8.89 11.51
C MET A 346 -4.83 -7.67 10.83
N GLU A 347 -4.07 -6.62 10.58
CA GLU A 347 -4.56 -5.48 9.81
C GLU A 347 -4.83 -5.80 8.33
N GLY A 348 -4.40 -6.96 7.82
CA GLY A 348 -4.56 -7.40 6.43
C GLY A 348 -3.45 -6.93 5.49
N ALA A 349 -2.29 -6.54 6.04
CA ALA A 349 -1.11 -6.23 5.23
C ALA A 349 -0.55 -7.52 4.59
N ASP A 350 0.01 -7.39 3.40
CA ASP A 350 0.59 -8.52 2.67
C ASP A 350 2.02 -8.79 3.12
N VAL A 351 2.16 -9.65 4.10
CA VAL A 351 3.44 -10.04 4.70
C VAL A 351 4.11 -11.22 3.97
N TYR A 352 3.36 -11.93 3.13
CA TYR A 352 3.84 -13.18 2.49
C TYR A 352 4.32 -13.00 1.05
N MET A 353 4.18 -11.82 0.44
CA MET A 353 4.51 -11.57 -0.95
C MET A 353 5.91 -12.08 -1.36
N SER A 354 6.94 -11.75 -0.58
CA SER A 354 8.31 -12.14 -0.88
C SER A 354 8.57 -13.65 -0.73
N ALA A 355 7.90 -14.30 0.22
CA ALA A 355 8.04 -15.73 0.46
C ALA A 355 7.46 -16.57 -0.69
N PHE A 356 6.33 -16.15 -1.27
CA PHE A 356 5.64 -16.89 -2.32
C PHE A 356 6.00 -16.47 -3.76
N ALA A 357 6.77 -15.39 -3.95
CA ALA A 357 7.08 -14.85 -5.27
C ALA A 357 7.72 -15.89 -6.21
N ASN A 358 8.70 -16.66 -5.72
CA ASN A 358 9.39 -17.69 -6.52
C ASN A 358 8.50 -18.89 -6.85
N LEU A 359 7.47 -19.16 -6.06
CA LEU A 359 6.55 -20.27 -6.27
C LEU A 359 5.51 -19.98 -7.37
N LYS A 360 5.48 -18.76 -7.90
CA LYS A 360 4.62 -18.38 -9.04
C LYS A 360 5.17 -18.86 -10.40
N ASN A 361 6.34 -19.49 -10.43
CA ASN A 361 6.92 -20.06 -11.64
C ASN A 361 6.38 -21.45 -12.01
N PHE A 362 5.51 -22.06 -11.20
CA PHE A 362 4.88 -23.33 -11.52
C PHE A 362 4.01 -23.24 -12.77
N ASP A 363 3.92 -24.34 -13.53
CA ASP A 363 3.12 -24.44 -14.76
C ASP A 363 1.64 -24.07 -14.54
N PHE A 364 1.12 -24.30 -13.33
CA PHE A 364 -0.21 -23.89 -12.91
C PHE A 364 -0.49 -22.40 -13.22
N PHE A 365 0.48 -21.52 -13.00
CA PHE A 365 0.34 -20.07 -13.22
C PHE A 365 0.61 -19.63 -14.66
N ARG A 366 0.83 -20.52 -15.61
CA ARG A 366 0.83 -20.18 -17.05
C ARG A 366 -0.57 -19.95 -17.60
N THR A 367 -1.57 -20.53 -16.96
CA THR A 367 -2.99 -20.29 -17.29
C THR A 367 -3.47 -19.05 -16.56
N PHE A 368 -4.02 -18.08 -17.30
CA PHE A 368 -4.46 -16.79 -16.73
C PHE A 368 -5.52 -16.93 -15.63
N SER A 369 -6.53 -17.78 -15.86
CA SER A 369 -7.61 -17.99 -14.91
C SER A 369 -7.14 -18.45 -13.53
N ASN A 370 -6.07 -19.23 -13.46
CA ASN A 370 -5.54 -19.78 -12.22
C ASN A 370 -5.00 -18.73 -11.24
N TRP A 371 -4.67 -17.53 -11.70
CA TRP A 371 -4.27 -16.43 -10.83
C TRP A 371 -5.43 -15.89 -9.97
N PHE A 372 -6.66 -16.09 -10.43
CA PHE A 372 -7.87 -15.53 -9.82
C PHE A 372 -8.82 -16.59 -9.27
N LEU A 373 -8.43 -17.86 -9.40
CA LEU A 373 -9.25 -18.98 -8.93
C LEU A 373 -9.24 -18.99 -7.39
N PRO A 374 -10.43 -18.94 -6.73
CA PRO A 374 -10.51 -19.16 -5.29
C PRO A 374 -9.94 -20.53 -4.93
N PHE A 375 -9.26 -20.61 -3.79
CA PHE A 375 -8.76 -21.89 -3.33
C PHE A 375 -9.90 -22.79 -2.88
N TYR A 376 -9.96 -24.01 -3.43
CA TYR A 376 -10.81 -25.09 -2.98
C TYR A 376 -10.06 -26.43 -3.01
N PRO A 377 -10.26 -27.28 -1.99
CA PRO A 377 -9.47 -28.50 -1.79
C PRO A 377 -9.62 -29.53 -2.91
N ASP A 378 -10.80 -29.62 -3.51
CA ASP A 378 -11.14 -30.65 -4.53
C ASP A 378 -10.65 -30.28 -5.94
N HIS A 379 -9.73 -29.32 -6.06
CA HIS A 379 -9.18 -28.97 -7.35
C HIS A 379 -8.26 -30.08 -7.88
N GLU A 380 -8.48 -30.51 -9.14
CA GLU A 380 -7.76 -31.58 -9.82
C GLU A 380 -6.21 -31.49 -9.68
N SER A 381 -5.64 -30.28 -9.78
CA SER A 381 -4.20 -30.07 -9.61
C SER A 381 -3.69 -30.41 -8.23
N LEU A 382 -4.56 -30.56 -7.24
CA LEU A 382 -4.27 -30.87 -5.85
C LEU A 382 -4.57 -32.34 -5.51
N ASP A 383 -5.40 -33.03 -6.32
CA ASP A 383 -5.84 -34.41 -6.08
C ASP A 383 -4.68 -35.38 -5.78
N ASN A 384 -3.61 -35.34 -6.59
CA ASN A 384 -2.46 -36.20 -6.41
C ASN A 384 -1.63 -35.87 -5.15
N ILE A 385 -1.83 -34.69 -4.57
CA ILE A 385 -1.11 -34.25 -3.37
C ILE A 385 -1.89 -34.69 -2.13
N PHE A 386 -3.19 -34.45 -2.15
CA PHE A 386 -4.07 -34.79 -1.03
C PHE A 386 -4.39 -36.29 -0.93
N ARG A 387 -4.15 -37.07 -2.00
CA ARG A 387 -4.26 -38.55 -2.00
C ARG A 387 -2.93 -39.24 -1.73
N ASP A 388 -1.85 -38.50 -1.45
CA ASP A 388 -0.54 -39.08 -1.14
C ASP A 388 -0.62 -39.79 0.23
N GLU A 389 -0.45 -41.14 0.22
CA GLU A 389 -0.48 -41.99 1.43
C GLU A 389 0.56 -41.58 2.48
N ILE A 390 1.61 -40.84 2.08
CA ILE A 390 2.69 -40.36 2.95
C ILE A 390 2.23 -39.25 3.88
N LEU A 391 1.26 -38.46 3.46
CA LEU A 391 0.68 -37.36 4.28
C LEU A 391 -0.37 -37.87 5.27
N GLY A 392 -0.92 -39.09 5.08
CA GLY A 392 -1.85 -39.77 5.97
C GLY A 392 -3.15 -39.01 6.23
N GLU A 393 -3.78 -39.24 7.38
CA GLU A 393 -5.03 -38.58 7.79
C GLU A 393 -4.89 -37.06 7.91
N GLY A 394 -3.68 -36.52 8.03
CA GLY A 394 -3.42 -35.06 8.14
C GLY A 394 -3.61 -34.24 6.85
N THR A 395 -3.81 -34.87 5.69
CA THR A 395 -4.00 -34.18 4.41
C THR A 395 -5.33 -33.44 4.30
N ASN A 396 -6.42 -34.06 4.74
CA ASN A 396 -7.74 -33.43 4.73
C ASN A 396 -7.78 -32.27 5.72
N GLU A 397 -7.14 -32.40 6.87
CA GLU A 397 -7.00 -31.34 7.85
C GLU A 397 -6.22 -30.14 7.29
N LEU A 398 -5.11 -30.39 6.57
CA LEU A 398 -4.37 -29.31 5.91
C LEU A 398 -5.19 -28.59 4.85
N ALA A 399 -5.90 -29.35 4.02
CA ALA A 399 -6.75 -28.79 2.97
C ALA A 399 -7.85 -27.89 3.55
N GLU A 400 -8.51 -28.37 4.59
CA GLU A 400 -9.53 -27.61 5.31
C GLU A 400 -8.95 -26.39 6.01
N ALA A 401 -7.80 -26.55 6.61
CA ALA A 401 -7.05 -25.53 7.27
C ALA A 401 -6.64 -24.39 6.32
N LEU A 402 -6.06 -24.71 5.18
CA LEU A 402 -5.73 -23.73 4.16
C LEU A 402 -6.97 -23.05 3.57
N TYR A 403 -8.07 -23.81 3.42
CA TYR A 403 -9.33 -23.21 2.98
C TYR A 403 -9.84 -22.15 3.95
N LYS A 404 -9.77 -22.42 5.25
CA LYS A 404 -10.24 -21.51 6.31
C LYS A 404 -9.28 -20.36 6.63
N THR A 405 -7.97 -20.48 6.33
CA THR A 405 -6.98 -19.45 6.71
C THR A 405 -7.24 -18.11 6.02
N PRO A 406 -7.36 -16.99 6.78
CA PRO A 406 -7.65 -15.68 6.22
C PRO A 406 -6.42 -14.94 5.70
N PHE A 407 -5.21 -15.31 6.14
CA PHE A 407 -4.00 -14.50 5.96
C PHE A 407 -3.23 -14.79 4.67
N ILE A 408 -3.52 -15.91 4.02
CA ILE A 408 -2.85 -16.32 2.77
C ILE A 408 -3.84 -16.15 1.63
N CYS A 409 -3.45 -15.45 0.57
CA CYS A 409 -4.28 -15.30 -0.61
C CYS A 409 -4.43 -16.61 -1.39
N ASN A 410 -5.46 -16.72 -2.21
CA ASN A 410 -5.82 -17.99 -2.87
C ASN A 410 -4.69 -18.52 -3.76
N SER A 411 -4.05 -17.68 -4.55
CA SER A 411 -2.94 -18.07 -5.41
C SER A 411 -1.72 -18.57 -4.63
N ASP A 412 -1.48 -18.04 -3.41
CA ASP A 412 -0.40 -18.50 -2.54
C ASP A 412 -0.73 -19.86 -1.91
N LYS A 413 -1.99 -20.11 -1.55
CA LYS A 413 -2.46 -21.43 -1.09
C LYS A 413 -2.19 -22.50 -2.15
N TYR A 414 -2.53 -22.25 -3.42
CA TYR A 414 -2.17 -23.16 -4.53
C TYR A 414 -0.65 -23.35 -4.65
N SER A 415 0.13 -22.26 -4.59
CA SER A 415 1.59 -22.34 -4.63
C SER A 415 2.16 -23.22 -3.53
N LEU A 416 1.63 -23.07 -2.32
CA LEU A 416 2.07 -23.81 -1.15
C LEU A 416 1.82 -25.30 -1.33
N VAL A 417 0.58 -25.69 -1.67
CA VAL A 417 0.22 -27.09 -1.86
C VAL A 417 1.02 -27.72 -3.01
N ILE A 418 1.15 -27.03 -4.14
CA ILE A 418 1.95 -27.52 -5.27
C ILE A 418 3.42 -27.71 -4.87
N ASN A 419 3.99 -26.81 -4.07
CA ASN A 419 5.36 -26.90 -3.58
C ASN A 419 5.58 -28.10 -2.66
N LEU A 420 4.54 -28.56 -1.92
CA LEU A 420 4.66 -29.75 -1.07
C LEU A 420 5.13 -30.99 -1.83
N LYS A 421 4.80 -31.15 -3.11
CA LYS A 421 5.31 -32.25 -3.96
C LYS A 421 6.83 -32.31 -4.01
N HIS A 422 7.49 -31.16 -3.90
CA HIS A 422 8.93 -31.01 -4.10
C HIS A 422 9.73 -31.04 -2.79
N LEU A 423 9.05 -31.06 -1.63
CA LEU A 423 9.72 -31.04 -0.33
C LEU A 423 10.04 -32.45 0.17
N PRO A 424 11.16 -32.64 0.89
CA PRO A 424 11.45 -33.85 1.65
C PRO A 424 10.35 -34.13 2.72
N GLU A 425 10.14 -35.40 3.04
CA GLU A 425 9.08 -35.83 4.01
C GLU A 425 9.19 -35.15 5.37
N SER A 426 10.41 -35.02 5.90
CA SER A 426 10.65 -34.34 7.19
C SER A 426 10.18 -32.90 7.19
N GLN A 427 10.42 -32.18 6.07
CA GLN A 427 9.97 -30.79 5.92
C GLN A 427 8.47 -30.69 5.72
N LYS A 428 7.86 -31.64 4.99
CA LYS A 428 6.38 -31.70 4.87
C LYS A 428 5.72 -31.84 6.25
N LYS A 429 6.18 -32.79 7.06
CA LYS A 429 5.65 -33.01 8.42
C LYS A 429 5.82 -31.81 9.33
N MET A 430 6.99 -31.15 9.27
CA MET A 430 7.26 -29.95 10.05
C MET A 430 6.33 -28.80 9.64
N MET A 431 6.14 -28.59 8.35
CA MET A 431 5.29 -27.52 7.82
C MET A 431 3.82 -27.76 8.18
N LEU A 432 3.34 -29.01 8.09
CA LEU A 432 2.00 -29.40 8.54
C LEU A 432 1.77 -29.10 10.02
N LYS A 433 2.78 -29.40 10.86
CA LYS A 433 2.69 -29.14 12.30
C LYS A 433 2.61 -27.64 12.61
N VAL A 434 3.43 -26.83 11.94
CA VAL A 434 3.40 -25.37 12.11
C VAL A 434 2.06 -24.79 11.66
N PHE A 435 1.52 -25.22 10.51
CA PHE A 435 0.20 -24.79 10.05
C PHE A 435 -0.92 -25.19 11.01
N ARG A 436 -0.85 -26.39 11.58
CA ARG A 436 -1.86 -26.84 12.53
C ARG A 436 -1.87 -25.98 13.80
N MET A 437 -0.69 -25.64 14.33
CA MET A 437 -0.55 -24.75 15.48
C MET A 437 -1.07 -23.33 15.18
N GLU A 438 -0.76 -22.80 13.98
CA GLU A 438 -1.23 -21.48 13.55
C GLU A 438 -2.78 -21.44 13.44
N LEU A 439 -3.38 -22.52 12.96
CA LEU A 439 -4.83 -22.63 12.83
C LEU A 439 -5.55 -22.72 14.17
N GLU A 440 -5.04 -23.52 15.10
CA GLU A 440 -5.59 -23.63 16.46
C GLU A 440 -5.55 -22.26 17.16
N GLY A 441 -4.47 -21.52 16.97
CA GLY A 441 -4.34 -20.14 17.45
C GLY A 441 -5.37 -19.19 16.82
N LEU A 442 -5.63 -19.34 15.51
CA LEU A 442 -6.58 -18.52 14.77
C LEU A 442 -8.04 -18.84 15.09
N GLU A 443 -8.40 -20.09 15.32
CA GLU A 443 -9.75 -20.48 15.74
C GLU A 443 -10.09 -19.88 17.09
N GLN A 444 -9.16 -19.90 18.05
CA GLN A 444 -9.35 -19.26 19.35
C GLN A 444 -9.53 -17.73 19.27
N MET A 445 -8.87 -17.07 18.30
CA MET A 445 -9.01 -15.62 18.08
C MET A 445 -10.29 -15.26 17.32
N LYS A 446 -10.72 -16.08 16.36
CA LYS A 446 -11.93 -15.82 15.54
C LYS A 446 -13.19 -15.69 16.36
N ASP A 447 -13.39 -16.53 17.36
CA ASP A 447 -14.62 -16.54 18.17
C ASP A 447 -14.76 -15.24 18.98
N SER A 448 -13.66 -14.59 19.32
CA SER A 448 -13.67 -13.30 20.04
C SER A 448 -13.75 -12.07 19.12
N GLU A 449 -13.32 -12.16 17.86
CA GLU A 449 -13.27 -11.02 16.92
C GLU A 449 -14.51 -10.93 16.02
N ILE A 450 -15.15 -12.03 15.68
CA ILE A 450 -16.38 -12.05 14.84
C ILE A 450 -17.51 -11.27 15.53
N ASP A 451 -17.62 -11.36 16.84
CA ASP A 451 -18.62 -10.60 17.61
C ASP A 451 -18.36 -9.08 17.61
N LEU A 452 -17.13 -8.66 17.28
CA LEU A 452 -16.72 -7.25 17.31
C LEU A 452 -16.78 -6.59 15.93
N ASP A 453 -16.59 -7.31 14.81
CA ASP A 453 -16.60 -6.76 13.46
C ASP A 453 -17.50 -7.58 12.50
N PRO A 454 -18.73 -7.13 12.25
CA PRO A 454 -19.68 -7.82 11.36
C PRO A 454 -19.18 -7.89 9.90
N ASN A 455 -18.17 -7.12 9.51
CA ASN A 455 -17.61 -7.12 8.16
C ASN A 455 -16.28 -7.90 8.08
N LEU A 456 -15.89 -8.64 9.10
CA LEU A 456 -14.60 -9.35 9.14
C LEU A 456 -14.44 -10.32 7.96
N THR A 457 -15.46 -11.13 7.67
CA THR A 457 -15.45 -12.08 6.54
C THR A 457 -15.29 -11.37 5.22
N PHE A 458 -16.06 -10.31 4.99
CA PHE A 458 -15.96 -9.49 3.78
C PHE A 458 -14.55 -8.87 3.66
N ARG A 459 -14.03 -8.28 4.74
CA ARG A 459 -12.69 -7.68 4.76
C ARG A 459 -11.61 -8.70 4.44
N THR A 460 -11.70 -9.90 4.99
CA THR A 460 -10.76 -11.00 4.73
C THR A 460 -10.77 -11.42 3.27
N ASN A 461 -11.94 -11.71 2.72
CA ASN A 461 -12.09 -12.20 1.36
C ASN A 461 -11.66 -11.16 0.33
N ILE A 462 -12.03 -9.89 0.54
CA ILE A 462 -11.59 -8.80 -0.36
C ILE A 462 -10.08 -8.58 -0.30
N THR A 463 -9.47 -8.73 0.89
CA THR A 463 -8.01 -8.65 1.06
C THR A 463 -7.30 -9.74 0.26
N GLN A 464 -7.73 -11.00 0.40
CA GLN A 464 -7.18 -12.13 -0.36
C GLN A 464 -7.28 -11.91 -1.87
N TYR A 465 -8.43 -11.43 -2.35
CA TYR A 465 -8.62 -11.18 -3.78
C TYR A 465 -7.74 -10.02 -4.30
N LEU A 466 -7.61 -8.93 -3.54
CA LEU A 466 -6.71 -7.83 -3.91
C LEU A 466 -5.25 -8.25 -3.89
N GLN A 467 -4.85 -9.14 -2.98
CA GLN A 467 -3.51 -9.75 -2.97
C GLN A 467 -3.30 -10.66 -4.18
N ASP A 468 -4.30 -11.46 -4.60
CA ASP A 468 -4.21 -12.28 -5.83
C ASP A 468 -4.02 -11.37 -7.07
N LEU A 469 -4.78 -10.28 -7.17
CA LEU A 469 -4.61 -9.26 -8.22
C LEU A 469 -3.21 -8.63 -8.17
N TYR A 470 -2.72 -8.27 -6.98
CA TYR A 470 -1.38 -7.71 -6.80
C TYR A 470 -0.31 -8.68 -7.31
N ARG A 471 -0.40 -9.98 -6.96
CA ARG A 471 0.51 -11.01 -7.47
C ARG A 471 0.48 -11.12 -8.97
N PHE A 472 -0.70 -11.11 -9.57
CA PHE A 472 -0.84 -11.16 -11.02
C PHE A 472 -0.10 -9.99 -11.70
N PHE A 473 -0.38 -8.74 -11.29
CA PHE A 473 0.24 -7.57 -11.90
C PHE A 473 1.76 -7.47 -11.65
N LYS A 474 2.26 -8.01 -10.54
CA LYS A 474 3.70 -7.94 -10.19
C LYS A 474 4.51 -9.15 -10.65
N LEU A 475 3.94 -10.35 -10.63
CA LEU A 475 4.68 -11.61 -10.79
C LEU A 475 4.34 -12.40 -12.04
N SER A 476 3.19 -12.14 -12.70
CA SER A 476 2.81 -12.88 -13.91
C SER A 476 3.90 -12.78 -14.98
N PRO A 477 4.18 -13.88 -15.70
CA PRO A 477 5.07 -13.86 -16.87
C PRO A 477 4.64 -12.82 -17.92
N TYR A 478 3.36 -12.51 -17.96
CA TYR A 478 2.73 -11.60 -18.92
C TYR A 478 2.46 -10.20 -18.37
N LYS A 479 2.99 -9.86 -17.19
CA LYS A 479 2.73 -8.57 -16.50
C LYS A 479 2.99 -7.34 -17.37
N ASN A 480 3.95 -7.40 -18.30
CA ASN A 480 4.27 -6.29 -19.21
C ASN A 480 3.21 -6.02 -20.28
N GLU A 481 2.20 -6.89 -20.41
CA GLU A 481 1.07 -6.71 -21.32
C GLU A 481 -0.05 -5.86 -20.69
N PHE A 482 0.04 -5.63 -19.38
CA PHE A 482 -0.95 -4.89 -18.61
C PHE A 482 -0.35 -3.61 -18.03
N GLU A 483 -1.17 -2.59 -17.86
CA GLU A 483 -0.80 -1.43 -17.06
C GLU A 483 -0.92 -1.82 -15.58
N ASP A 484 0.16 -1.69 -14.83
CA ASP A 484 0.19 -2.05 -13.42
C ASP A 484 -0.66 -1.08 -12.59
N LEU A 485 -1.80 -1.55 -12.10
CA LEU A 485 -2.75 -0.76 -11.31
C LEU A 485 -2.21 -0.39 -9.93
N PHE A 486 -1.23 -1.14 -9.44
CA PHE A 486 -0.59 -0.94 -8.13
C PHE A 486 0.69 -0.11 -8.22
N TRP A 487 0.91 0.55 -9.37
CA TRP A 487 2.04 1.44 -9.56
C TRP A 487 1.75 2.82 -8.98
N GLY A 488 2.68 3.34 -8.19
CA GLY A 488 2.59 4.69 -7.63
C GLY A 488 1.73 4.78 -6.36
N ASN A 489 1.22 5.98 -6.09
CA ASN A 489 0.64 6.30 -4.79
C ASN A 489 -0.85 5.91 -4.62
N LEU A 490 -1.51 5.32 -5.62
CA LEU A 490 -2.93 5.00 -5.55
C LEU A 490 -3.77 6.16 -4.96
N GLU A 491 -3.68 7.35 -5.58
CA GLU A 491 -4.34 8.58 -5.09
C GLU A 491 -5.86 8.53 -5.31
N ILE A 492 -6.53 7.57 -4.67
CA ILE A 492 -7.97 7.32 -4.83
C ILE A 492 -8.80 8.54 -4.40
N HIS A 493 -8.37 9.24 -3.34
CA HIS A 493 -9.03 10.44 -2.81
C HIS A 493 -9.11 11.58 -3.83
N ASN A 494 -8.22 11.61 -4.84
CA ASN A 494 -8.19 12.59 -5.91
C ASN A 494 -9.13 12.26 -7.09
N THR A 495 -9.72 11.05 -7.09
CA THR A 495 -10.60 10.59 -8.17
C THR A 495 -11.99 11.22 -8.09
N ARG A 496 -12.68 11.25 -9.25
CA ARG A 496 -14.04 11.76 -9.36
C ARG A 496 -15.05 10.86 -8.66
N PHE A 497 -14.87 9.54 -8.80
CA PHE A 497 -15.77 8.58 -8.16
C PHE A 497 -15.69 8.66 -6.64
N PHE A 498 -14.49 8.89 -6.07
CA PHE A 498 -14.33 9.08 -4.64
C PHE A 498 -15.12 10.31 -4.17
N ARG A 499 -14.94 11.45 -4.83
CA ARG A 499 -15.67 12.67 -4.48
C ARG A 499 -17.19 12.56 -4.66
N LEU A 500 -17.64 11.73 -5.59
CA LEU A 500 -19.04 11.46 -5.83
C LEU A 500 -19.67 10.65 -4.68
N ILE A 501 -18.99 9.59 -4.25
CA ILE A 501 -19.52 8.62 -3.28
C ILE A 501 -19.20 9.05 -1.84
N PHE A 502 -17.97 9.49 -1.58
CA PHE A 502 -17.48 9.89 -0.26
C PHE A 502 -17.50 11.40 -0.10
N SER A 503 -18.69 11.99 -0.23
CA SER A 503 -18.88 13.45 -0.15
C SER A 503 -18.91 13.98 1.28
N SER A 504 -19.19 13.14 2.29
CA SER A 504 -19.29 13.56 3.70
C SER A 504 -17.92 13.87 4.29
N SER A 505 -17.88 14.81 5.25
CA SER A 505 -16.68 15.14 6.02
C SER A 505 -16.20 13.97 6.86
N GLY A 506 -17.12 13.13 7.38
CA GLY A 506 -16.79 11.94 8.15
C GLY A 506 -16.02 10.88 7.33
N ASP A 507 -16.40 10.65 6.08
CA ASP A 507 -15.71 9.72 5.19
C ASP A 507 -14.29 10.20 4.88
N ARG A 508 -14.15 11.50 4.56
CA ARG A 508 -12.84 12.10 4.29
C ARG A 508 -11.94 12.05 5.52
N LEU A 509 -12.51 12.30 6.71
CA LEU A 509 -11.77 12.20 7.97
C LEU A 509 -11.27 10.76 8.21
N THR A 510 -12.12 9.76 8.02
CA THR A 510 -11.75 8.36 8.19
C THR A 510 -10.57 7.96 7.28
N LEU A 511 -10.61 8.38 6.02
CA LEU A 511 -9.52 8.09 5.08
C LEU A 511 -8.27 8.94 5.37
N ALA A 512 -8.43 10.20 5.80
CA ALA A 512 -7.32 11.06 6.22
C ALA A 512 -6.57 10.45 7.42
N ASP A 513 -7.32 9.93 8.40
CA ASP A 513 -6.77 9.26 9.57
C ASP A 513 -6.04 7.96 9.22
N TYR A 514 -6.56 7.21 8.24
CA TYR A 514 -5.85 6.06 7.70
C TYR A 514 -4.50 6.45 7.08
N TYR A 515 -4.49 7.44 6.19
CA TYR A 515 -3.25 7.93 5.58
C TYR A 515 -2.27 8.48 6.62
N PHE A 516 -2.76 9.24 7.60
CA PHE A 516 -1.96 9.78 8.69
C PHE A 516 -1.31 8.67 9.52
N GLY A 517 -2.06 7.63 9.87
CA GLY A 517 -1.56 6.49 10.65
C GLY A 517 -0.53 5.62 9.89
N LYS A 518 -0.46 5.79 8.56
CA LYS A 518 0.51 5.10 7.69
C LYS A 518 1.63 6.01 7.17
N ASP A 519 1.79 7.21 7.75
CA ASP A 519 2.79 8.21 7.41
C ASP A 519 2.68 8.77 5.97
N PHE A 520 1.52 8.62 5.32
CA PHE A 520 1.23 9.23 4.04
C PHE A 520 0.75 10.67 4.21
N TYR A 521 1.66 11.54 4.68
CA TYR A 521 1.33 12.89 5.14
C TYR A 521 0.81 13.83 4.04
N ASN A 522 1.20 13.63 2.78
CA ASN A 522 0.71 14.44 1.66
C ASN A 522 -0.78 14.18 1.44
N GLU A 523 -1.16 12.92 1.29
CA GLU A 523 -2.52 12.49 1.04
C GLU A 523 -3.45 12.78 2.23
N ALA A 524 -2.93 12.61 3.45
CA ALA A 524 -3.65 12.98 4.67
C ALA A 524 -3.94 14.48 4.72
N LEU A 525 -2.96 15.31 4.41
CA LEU A 525 -3.09 16.77 4.38
C LEU A 525 -4.11 17.24 3.35
N ASP A 526 -4.10 16.67 2.14
CA ASP A 526 -5.07 16.98 1.09
C ASP A 526 -6.50 16.75 1.56
N LEU A 527 -6.74 15.62 2.24
CA LEU A 527 -8.05 15.29 2.78
C LEU A 527 -8.44 16.18 3.96
N TYR A 528 -7.54 16.42 4.94
CA TYR A 528 -7.83 17.34 6.04
C TYR A 528 -8.16 18.75 5.53
N ASN A 529 -7.45 19.24 4.51
CA ASN A 529 -7.74 20.53 3.90
C ASN A 529 -9.07 20.56 3.12
N SER A 530 -9.58 19.41 2.67
CA SER A 530 -10.86 19.30 1.96
C SER A 530 -12.08 19.30 2.89
N ILE A 531 -11.87 19.17 4.20
CA ILE A 531 -12.94 19.23 5.21
C ILE A 531 -13.19 20.71 5.50
N THR A 532 -14.32 21.22 5.00
CA THR A 532 -14.66 22.66 5.06
C THR A 532 -15.92 22.97 5.85
N ASP A 533 -16.60 21.93 6.37
CA ASP A 533 -17.85 22.11 7.11
C ASP A 533 -17.55 22.60 8.52
N GLU A 534 -18.15 23.74 8.93
CA GLU A 534 -17.95 24.34 10.27
C GLU A 534 -18.27 23.35 11.40
N GLU A 535 -19.27 22.47 11.23
CA GLU A 535 -19.65 21.46 12.23
C GLU A 535 -18.61 20.34 12.37
N SER A 536 -17.79 20.13 11.35
CA SER A 536 -16.73 19.10 11.32
C SER A 536 -15.36 19.66 11.68
N GLU A 537 -15.19 20.99 11.77
CA GLU A 537 -13.94 21.63 12.18
C GLU A 537 -13.62 21.33 13.65
N THR A 538 -12.61 20.51 13.90
CA THR A 538 -12.13 20.20 15.25
C THR A 538 -10.67 20.57 15.42
N SER A 539 -10.26 20.85 16.66
CA SER A 539 -8.83 21.04 17.00
C SER A 539 -7.97 19.92 16.45
N GLN A 540 -8.44 18.68 16.57
CA GLN A 540 -7.71 17.48 16.15
C GLN A 540 -7.37 17.46 14.64
N ILE A 541 -8.28 17.93 13.77
CA ILE A 541 -8.02 18.01 12.33
C ILE A 541 -6.87 18.96 12.04
N TYR A 542 -6.87 20.13 12.68
CA TYR A 542 -5.80 21.11 12.52
C TYR A 542 -4.48 20.66 13.14
N GLU A 543 -4.52 19.94 14.26
CA GLU A 543 -3.35 19.33 14.89
C GLU A 543 -2.68 18.33 13.94
N LYS A 544 -3.45 17.40 13.35
CA LYS A 544 -2.97 16.41 12.40
C LYS A 544 -2.49 17.06 11.08
N ALA A 545 -3.22 18.03 10.56
CA ALA A 545 -2.80 18.79 9.38
C ALA A 545 -1.49 19.56 9.62
N GLY A 546 -1.36 20.20 10.78
CA GLY A 546 -0.12 20.85 11.21
C GLY A 546 1.05 19.86 11.34
N TYR A 547 0.78 18.67 11.87
CA TYR A 547 1.79 17.62 11.97
C TYR A 547 2.24 17.11 10.59
N CYS A 548 1.32 16.92 9.65
CA CYS A 548 1.66 16.57 8.27
C CYS A 548 2.60 17.60 7.64
N LEU A 549 2.29 18.90 7.79
CA LEU A 549 3.13 20.00 7.29
C LEU A 549 4.51 20.03 7.97
N GLN A 550 4.54 19.80 9.28
CA GLN A 550 5.77 19.71 10.05
C GLN A 550 6.68 18.59 9.54
N GLN A 551 6.13 17.40 9.22
CA GLN A 551 6.91 16.28 8.67
C GLN A 551 7.44 16.55 7.26
N GLN A 552 6.77 17.43 6.52
CA GLN A 552 7.22 17.91 5.21
C GLN A 552 8.25 19.06 5.31
N GLY A 553 8.57 19.55 6.50
CA GLY A 553 9.46 20.67 6.71
C GLY A 553 8.83 22.06 6.41
N LEU A 554 7.51 22.11 6.18
CA LEU A 554 6.74 23.32 5.91
C LEU A 554 6.30 23.99 7.24
N PHE A 555 7.30 24.48 7.99
CA PHE A 555 7.10 24.91 9.37
C PHE A 555 6.18 26.14 9.50
N THR A 556 6.24 27.10 8.56
CA THR A 556 5.40 28.30 8.57
C THR A 556 3.92 27.94 8.42
N GLU A 557 3.60 27.08 7.49
CA GLU A 557 2.24 26.57 7.27
C GLU A 557 1.78 25.70 8.44
N ALA A 558 2.66 24.90 9.01
CA ALA A 558 2.37 24.10 10.21
C ALA A 558 1.96 24.98 11.40
N ILE A 559 2.69 26.06 11.65
CA ILE A 559 2.36 27.05 12.69
C ILE A 559 0.95 27.62 12.49
N THR A 560 0.60 27.92 11.24
CA THR A 560 -0.74 28.45 10.92
C THR A 560 -1.84 27.46 11.31
N LYS A 561 -1.65 26.18 11.01
CA LYS A 561 -2.59 25.12 11.39
C LYS A 561 -2.64 24.92 12.91
N TYR A 562 -1.50 24.85 13.58
CA TYR A 562 -1.43 24.69 15.04
C TYR A 562 -2.05 25.88 15.77
N ARG A 563 -1.89 27.13 15.29
CA ARG A 563 -2.55 28.30 15.84
C ARG A 563 -4.08 28.19 15.72
N ARG A 564 -4.60 27.71 14.57
CA ARG A 564 -6.03 27.46 14.42
C ARG A 564 -6.53 26.39 15.38
N ALA A 565 -5.78 25.31 15.58
CA ALA A 565 -6.09 24.28 16.56
C ALA A 565 -6.17 24.86 17.99
N ASN A 566 -5.22 25.72 18.38
CA ASN A 566 -5.20 26.36 19.70
C ASN A 566 -6.33 27.37 19.92
N ILE A 567 -6.85 27.97 18.85
CA ILE A 567 -8.05 28.85 18.93
C ILE A 567 -9.28 28.01 19.27
N LEU A 568 -9.40 26.81 18.68
CA LEU A 568 -10.55 25.94 18.94
C LEU A 568 -10.42 25.22 20.30
N GLU A 569 -9.25 24.73 20.62
CA GLU A 569 -8.96 24.05 21.88
C GLU A 569 -7.48 24.20 22.23
N ARG A 570 -7.19 24.89 23.31
CA ARG A 570 -5.82 25.14 23.74
C ARG A 570 -5.23 23.92 24.45
N LYS A 571 -4.18 23.31 23.87
CA LYS A 571 -3.51 22.12 24.38
C LYS A 571 -2.00 22.33 24.51
N ALA A 572 -1.41 21.85 25.61
CA ALA A 572 0.06 21.85 25.78
C ALA A 572 0.79 21.18 24.63
N TRP A 573 0.23 20.10 24.08
CA TRP A 573 0.81 19.39 22.94
C TRP A 573 0.96 20.29 21.70
N THR A 574 -0.09 21.02 21.36
CA THR A 574 -0.11 21.92 20.18
C THR A 574 0.86 23.09 20.36
N LEU A 575 0.93 23.65 21.58
CA LEU A 575 1.89 24.70 21.94
C LEU A 575 3.34 24.20 21.80
N LYS A 576 3.64 22.99 22.30
CA LYS A 576 4.97 22.34 22.14
C LYS A 576 5.34 22.17 20.67
N LYS A 577 4.40 21.75 19.82
CA LYS A 577 4.64 21.59 18.37
C LYS A 577 4.83 22.95 17.67
N THR A 578 4.08 23.96 18.05
CA THR A 578 4.26 25.34 17.57
C THR A 578 5.64 25.88 17.94
N GLY A 579 6.05 25.72 19.20
CA GLY A 579 7.39 26.09 19.69
C GLY A 579 8.50 25.37 18.93
N TYR A 580 8.33 24.08 18.66
CA TYR A 580 9.27 23.32 17.84
C TYR A 580 9.41 23.91 16.41
N CYS A 581 8.30 24.24 15.77
CA CYS A 581 8.33 24.83 14.42
C CYS A 581 9.02 26.21 14.42
N TYR A 582 8.73 27.05 15.41
CA TYR A 582 9.40 28.34 15.54
C TYR A 582 10.91 28.19 15.76
N ARG A 583 11.32 27.24 16.61
CA ARG A 583 12.73 26.97 16.85
C ARG A 583 13.44 26.49 15.56
N ARG A 584 12.75 25.67 14.73
CA ARG A 584 13.27 25.21 13.43
C ARG A 584 13.42 26.37 12.40
N LEU A 585 12.68 27.45 12.59
CA LEU A 585 12.77 28.69 11.81
C LEU A 585 13.72 29.72 12.46
N GLU A 586 14.44 29.34 13.54
CA GLU A 586 15.35 30.22 14.30
C GLU A 586 14.65 31.43 14.94
N MET A 587 13.33 31.34 15.12
CA MET A 587 12.50 32.33 15.80
C MET A 587 12.41 31.96 17.28
N TYR A 588 13.48 32.21 18.02
CA TYR A 588 13.70 31.63 19.35
C TYR A 588 12.83 32.30 20.43
N GLU A 589 12.50 33.59 20.29
CA GLU A 589 11.62 34.31 21.19
C GLU A 589 10.21 33.76 21.13
N GLU A 590 9.66 33.59 19.93
CA GLU A 590 8.34 33.02 19.73
C GLU A 590 8.27 31.54 20.15
N ALA A 591 9.36 30.81 19.92
CA ALA A 591 9.48 29.42 20.41
C ALA A 591 9.40 29.39 21.95
N LEU A 592 10.16 30.28 22.61
CA LEU A 592 10.19 30.39 24.08
C LEU A 592 8.81 30.73 24.65
N GLU A 593 8.10 31.70 24.07
CA GLU A 593 6.74 32.04 24.49
C GLU A 593 5.81 30.83 24.46
N ASN A 594 5.81 30.09 23.36
CA ASN A 594 4.96 28.90 23.20
C ASN A 594 5.33 27.78 24.18
N TYR A 595 6.62 27.55 24.47
CA TYR A 595 7.04 26.55 25.44
C TYR A 595 6.72 26.97 26.89
N LEU A 596 6.84 28.24 27.25
CA LEU A 596 6.43 28.77 28.56
C LEU A 596 4.91 28.61 28.77
N GLU A 597 4.13 28.90 27.74
CA GLU A 597 2.68 28.62 27.79
C GLU A 597 2.38 27.13 27.95
N ALA A 598 3.10 26.26 27.25
CA ALA A 598 2.96 24.81 27.38
C ALA A 598 3.31 24.33 28.79
N GLU A 599 4.38 24.88 29.40
CA GLU A 599 4.76 24.61 30.79
C GLU A 599 3.67 25.04 31.77
N SER A 600 3.05 26.19 31.56
CA SER A 600 1.97 26.67 32.43
C SER A 600 0.73 25.75 32.39
N ALA A 601 0.48 25.07 31.27
CA ALA A 601 -0.61 24.12 31.10
C ALA A 601 -0.25 22.71 31.59
N GLU A 602 1.03 22.32 31.59
CA GLU A 602 1.54 21.00 31.98
C GLU A 602 2.90 21.16 32.69
N SER A 603 2.85 21.48 33.98
CA SER A 603 4.01 21.92 34.78
C SER A 603 5.08 20.84 35.01
N ASP A 604 4.72 19.55 34.96
CA ASP A 604 5.60 18.43 35.31
C ASP A 604 6.31 17.79 34.10
N ASN A 605 6.18 18.38 32.92
CA ASN A 605 6.78 17.86 31.70
C ASN A 605 8.24 18.33 31.55
N MET A 606 9.19 17.49 32.02
CA MET A 606 10.62 17.80 31.96
C MET A 606 11.15 18.00 30.55
N HIS A 607 10.53 17.40 29.53
CA HIS A 607 10.89 17.67 28.13
C HIS A 607 10.59 19.12 27.75
N THR A 608 9.44 19.66 28.15
CA THR A 608 9.09 21.07 27.92
C THR A 608 10.06 22.00 28.65
N VAL A 609 10.41 21.68 29.89
CA VAL A 609 11.40 22.41 30.69
C VAL A 609 12.76 22.44 29.98
N ALA A 610 13.21 21.29 29.44
CA ALA A 610 14.45 21.23 28.67
C ALA A 610 14.39 22.09 27.40
N MET A 611 13.26 22.09 26.68
CA MET A 611 13.09 22.91 25.46
C MET A 611 13.10 24.41 25.76
N ILE A 612 12.56 24.86 26.89
CA ILE A 612 12.70 26.24 27.37
C ILE A 612 14.18 26.56 27.62
N GLY A 613 14.91 25.66 28.27
CA GLY A 613 16.36 25.80 28.45
C GLY A 613 17.10 25.93 27.12
N HIS A 614 16.73 25.14 26.12
CA HIS A 614 17.32 25.25 24.77
C HIS A 614 17.00 26.58 24.07
N CYS A 615 15.76 27.09 24.21
CA CYS A 615 15.42 28.40 23.65
C CYS A 615 16.25 29.52 24.31
N TYR A 616 16.43 29.48 25.64
CA TYR A 616 17.30 30.43 26.33
C TYR A 616 18.77 30.30 25.90
N LEU A 617 19.24 29.07 25.67
CA LEU A 617 20.61 28.84 25.16
C LEU A 617 20.77 29.42 23.77
N ASP A 618 19.83 29.17 22.85
CA ASP A 618 19.84 29.69 21.48
C ASP A 618 19.79 31.24 21.48
N LEU A 619 19.07 31.84 22.44
CA LEU A 619 19.05 33.29 22.70
C LEU A 619 20.30 33.83 23.43
N LYS A 620 21.27 32.99 23.71
CA LYS A 620 22.49 33.31 24.48
C LYS A 620 22.25 33.82 25.92
N ARG A 621 21.09 33.45 26.48
CA ARG A 621 20.69 33.77 27.86
C ARG A 621 21.06 32.61 28.79
N TYR A 622 22.34 32.46 29.03
CA TYR A 622 22.93 31.26 29.68
C TYR A 622 22.52 31.06 31.13
N GLU A 623 22.33 32.14 31.90
CA GLU A 623 21.90 32.04 33.28
C GLU A 623 20.47 31.53 33.41
N GLU A 624 19.59 31.98 32.54
CA GLU A 624 18.21 31.49 32.49
C GLU A 624 18.16 30.05 32.01
N ALA A 625 18.93 29.70 30.95
CA ALA A 625 19.04 28.33 30.48
C ALA A 625 19.45 27.37 31.58
N LEU A 626 20.49 27.73 32.37
CA LEU A 626 20.95 26.91 33.51
C LEU A 626 19.85 26.66 34.55
N LYS A 627 18.98 27.65 34.86
CA LYS A 627 17.89 27.44 35.82
C LYS A 627 16.94 26.32 35.36
N TYR A 628 16.61 26.28 34.09
CA TYR A 628 15.73 25.26 33.52
C TYR A 628 16.44 23.90 33.42
N TYR A 629 17.69 23.86 32.98
CA TYR A 629 18.45 22.62 32.91
C TYR A 629 18.67 21.99 34.29
N PHE A 630 18.91 22.77 35.34
CA PHE A 630 19.02 22.25 36.70
C PHE A 630 17.72 21.64 37.22
N ARG A 631 16.58 22.15 36.82
CA ARG A 631 15.28 21.50 37.16
C ARG A 631 15.21 20.11 36.55
N VAL A 632 15.69 19.95 35.31
CA VAL A 632 15.70 18.64 34.64
C VAL A 632 16.75 17.72 35.29
N GLU A 633 17.97 18.22 35.55
CA GLU A 633 19.02 17.46 36.24
C GLU A 633 18.57 16.99 37.64
N TYR A 634 17.84 17.82 38.35
CA TYR A 634 17.31 17.45 39.68
C TYR A 634 16.33 16.27 39.62
N HIS A 635 15.52 16.23 38.59
CA HIS A 635 14.58 15.13 38.35
C HIS A 635 15.24 13.85 37.82
N ASP A 636 16.26 13.99 36.98
CA ASP A 636 17.00 12.90 36.34
C ASP A 636 18.50 13.25 36.27
N PRO A 637 19.24 12.95 37.36
CA PRO A 637 20.67 13.31 37.48
C PRO A 637 21.58 12.63 36.44
N GLY A 638 21.13 11.54 35.82
CA GLY A 638 21.84 10.80 34.79
C GLY A 638 21.56 11.24 33.37
N ASN A 639 20.71 12.22 33.17
CA ASN A 639 20.26 12.65 31.86
C ASN A 639 21.36 13.38 31.06
N TYR A 640 22.14 12.63 30.29
CA TYR A 640 23.23 13.18 29.49
C TYR A 640 22.78 14.29 28.49
N ARG A 641 21.50 14.32 28.09
CA ARG A 641 20.97 15.34 27.19
C ARG A 641 20.92 16.73 27.77
N VAL A 642 20.85 16.86 29.11
CA VAL A 642 20.92 18.14 29.80
C VAL A 642 22.30 18.44 30.36
N LEU A 643 23.08 17.43 30.69
CA LEU A 643 24.46 17.61 31.19
C LEU A 643 25.34 18.32 30.15
N LYS A 644 25.17 18.00 28.85
CA LYS A 644 25.90 18.65 27.76
C LYS A 644 25.67 20.17 27.67
N PRO A 645 24.40 20.63 27.53
CA PRO A 645 24.14 22.07 27.46
C PRO A 645 24.48 22.80 28.79
N ILE A 646 24.39 22.15 29.94
CA ILE A 646 24.87 22.73 31.20
C ILE A 646 26.40 22.98 31.13
N ALA A 647 27.17 21.97 30.68
CA ALA A 647 28.60 22.10 30.51
C ALA A 647 28.96 23.24 29.56
N TRP A 648 28.24 23.33 28.42
CA TRP A 648 28.40 24.39 27.44
C TRP A 648 28.07 25.78 28.01
N CYS A 649 26.96 25.94 28.73
CA CYS A 649 26.63 27.19 29.42
C CYS A 649 27.70 27.66 30.38
N TYR A 650 28.29 26.75 31.17
CA TYR A 650 29.42 27.07 32.05
C TYR A 650 30.67 27.46 31.28
N PHE A 651 30.97 26.76 30.19
CA PHE A 651 32.10 27.11 29.33
C PHE A 651 31.97 28.53 28.79
N VAL A 652 30.85 28.89 28.19
CA VAL A 652 30.64 30.22 27.64
C VAL A 652 30.63 31.31 28.71
N ALA A 653 30.21 30.96 29.93
CA ALA A 653 30.29 31.85 31.09
C ALA A 653 31.73 31.97 31.68
N GLY A 654 32.73 31.32 31.06
CA GLY A 654 34.12 31.33 31.55
C GLY A 654 34.38 30.52 32.82
N LYS A 655 33.43 29.67 33.22
CA LYS A 655 33.52 28.80 34.42
C LYS A 655 34.04 27.42 34.03
N PHE A 656 35.32 27.35 33.72
CA PHE A 656 35.93 26.15 33.12
C PHE A 656 35.94 24.94 34.06
N ASP A 657 36.15 25.12 35.34
CA ASP A 657 36.15 24.01 36.32
C ASP A 657 34.78 23.32 36.40
N GLU A 658 33.69 24.12 36.41
CA GLU A 658 32.35 23.62 36.45
C GLU A 658 31.99 22.93 35.11
N SER A 659 32.39 23.51 34.00
CA SER A 659 32.20 22.92 32.67
C SER A 659 32.90 21.54 32.61
N HIS A 660 34.16 21.47 33.02
CA HIS A 660 34.92 20.21 33.07
C HIS A 660 34.23 19.17 33.93
N LYS A 661 33.70 19.55 35.10
CA LYS A 661 32.96 18.67 36.00
C LYS A 661 31.75 18.07 35.36
N TYR A 662 31.02 18.82 34.50
CA TYR A 662 29.83 18.32 33.84
C TYR A 662 30.19 17.43 32.63
N TYR A 663 31.21 17.76 31.84
CA TYR A 663 31.68 16.88 30.77
C TYR A 663 32.24 15.56 31.32
N SER A 664 32.90 15.57 32.50
CA SER A 664 33.42 14.36 33.10
C SER A 664 32.33 13.38 33.63
N LYS A 665 31.09 13.84 33.80
CA LYS A 665 29.96 12.97 34.15
C LYS A 665 29.48 12.14 32.95
N LEU A 666 29.89 12.50 31.70
CA LEU A 666 29.42 11.84 30.50
C LEU A 666 30.26 10.61 30.16
N SER A 667 29.61 9.49 29.85
CA SER A 667 30.33 8.32 29.33
C SER A 667 30.73 8.54 27.86
N GLU A 668 31.83 7.91 27.44
CA GLU A 668 32.29 8.04 26.02
C GLU A 668 31.24 7.61 24.98
N GLU A 669 30.35 6.68 25.32
CA GLU A 669 29.25 6.21 24.45
C GLU A 669 28.22 7.31 24.16
N ASN A 670 28.07 8.27 25.06
CA ASN A 670 27.12 9.36 24.95
C ASN A 670 27.70 10.60 24.27
N LEU A 671 28.99 10.61 23.92
CA LEU A 671 29.67 11.73 23.25
C LEU A 671 29.60 11.58 21.73
N LYS A 672 29.21 12.67 21.06
CA LYS A 672 29.20 12.81 19.61
C LYS A 672 30.35 13.73 19.16
N ALA A 673 30.55 13.87 17.84
CA ALA A 673 31.59 14.71 17.25
C ALA A 673 31.65 16.12 17.86
N HIS A 674 30.52 16.82 17.89
CA HIS A 674 30.42 18.17 18.46
C HIS A 674 30.73 18.25 19.97
N ASP A 675 30.42 17.19 20.71
CA ASP A 675 30.75 17.14 22.13
C ASP A 675 32.27 17.08 22.34
N TYR A 676 33.01 16.32 21.52
CA TYR A 676 34.45 16.28 21.52
C TYR A 676 35.07 17.63 21.11
N ILE A 677 34.45 18.38 20.18
CA ILE A 677 34.88 19.73 19.82
C ILE A 677 34.72 20.66 21.02
N ASN A 678 33.56 20.65 21.68
CA ASN A 678 33.31 21.48 22.87
C ASN A 678 34.27 21.19 24.03
N ILE A 679 34.59 19.90 24.24
CA ILE A 679 35.60 19.50 25.23
C ILE A 679 36.99 20.00 24.81
N GLY A 680 37.30 19.96 23.51
CA GLY A 680 38.52 20.52 22.95
C GLY A 680 38.63 22.04 23.14
N HIS A 681 37.54 22.77 22.89
CA HIS A 681 37.46 24.22 23.14
C HIS A 681 37.67 24.55 24.62
N LEU A 682 37.05 23.78 25.53
CA LEU A 682 37.25 23.93 26.96
C LEU A 682 38.73 23.73 27.34
N ALA A 683 39.35 22.66 26.85
CA ALA A 683 40.76 22.38 27.12
C ALA A 683 41.69 23.47 26.54
N LEU A 684 41.39 23.96 25.33
CA LEU A 684 42.16 25.04 24.68
C LEU A 684 42.11 26.34 25.47
N CYS A 685 40.90 26.75 25.92
CA CYS A 685 40.74 27.96 26.76
C CYS A 685 41.30 27.78 28.18
N SER A 686 41.38 26.55 28.70
CA SER A 686 42.06 26.23 29.96
C SER A 686 43.58 26.15 29.84
N GLY A 687 44.14 26.33 28.63
CA GLY A 687 45.59 26.26 28.37
C GLY A 687 46.16 24.85 28.20
N GLU A 688 45.31 23.82 28.12
CA GLU A 688 45.67 22.40 28.03
C GLU A 688 45.67 21.92 26.56
N ARG A 689 46.63 22.47 25.77
CA ARG A 689 46.69 22.27 24.31
C ARG A 689 46.74 20.81 23.88
N ASP A 690 47.49 19.96 24.57
CA ASP A 690 47.60 18.54 24.26
C ASP A 690 46.23 17.82 24.38
N GLN A 691 45.48 18.15 25.43
CA GLN A 691 44.15 17.62 25.65
C GLN A 691 43.12 18.16 24.60
N ALA A 692 43.28 19.44 24.22
CA ALA A 692 42.47 20.04 23.16
C ALA A 692 42.65 19.28 21.85
N VAL A 693 43.90 19.10 21.41
CA VAL A 693 44.24 18.35 20.18
C VAL A 693 43.74 16.91 20.25
N ALA A 694 43.92 16.24 21.42
CA ALA A 694 43.42 14.88 21.60
C ALA A 694 41.89 14.80 21.47
N SER A 695 41.16 15.77 22.02
CA SER A 695 39.70 15.84 21.93
C SER A 695 39.22 16.12 20.50
N TYR A 696 39.83 17.06 19.82
CA TYR A 696 39.52 17.34 18.39
C TYR A 696 39.83 16.13 17.50
N ARG A 697 40.91 15.38 17.76
CA ARG A 697 41.19 14.13 17.04
C ARG A 697 40.08 13.10 17.25
N LYS A 698 39.52 13.01 18.46
CA LYS A 698 38.38 12.12 18.73
C LYS A 698 37.12 12.53 17.95
N SER A 699 36.89 13.82 17.68
CA SER A 699 35.75 14.24 16.86
C SER A 699 35.84 13.71 15.44
N ILE A 700 37.03 13.61 14.87
CA ILE A 700 37.28 13.05 13.53
C ILE A 700 37.21 11.51 13.58
N THR A 701 37.98 10.89 14.47
CA THR A 701 38.21 9.43 14.45
C THR A 701 37.03 8.63 14.97
N ARG A 702 36.37 9.09 16.03
CA ARG A 702 35.21 8.43 16.66
C ARG A 702 33.87 9.07 16.24
N GLY A 703 33.86 10.38 16.05
CA GLY A 703 32.68 11.15 15.67
C GLY A 703 32.42 11.15 14.17
N ALA A 704 33.35 10.64 13.36
CA ALA A 704 33.32 10.65 11.88
C ALA A 704 33.05 12.02 11.27
N LEU A 705 33.60 13.10 11.88
CA LEU A 705 33.44 14.46 11.41
C LEU A 705 34.35 14.70 10.20
N PRO A 706 33.85 15.22 9.05
CA PRO A 706 34.66 15.63 7.94
C PRO A 706 35.63 16.78 8.32
N GLY A 707 36.83 16.79 7.74
CA GLY A 707 37.83 17.84 8.01
C GLY A 707 37.34 19.23 7.64
N GLU A 708 36.64 19.38 6.53
CA GLU A 708 36.04 20.65 6.09
C GLU A 708 35.04 21.21 7.12
N GLU A 709 34.21 20.36 7.68
CA GLU A 709 33.21 20.74 8.70
C GLU A 709 33.90 21.19 10.01
N LEU A 710 35.02 20.56 10.38
CA LEU A 710 35.82 20.99 11.54
C LEU A 710 36.34 22.40 11.35
N ILE A 711 36.83 22.73 10.14
CA ILE A 711 37.35 24.09 9.80
C ILE A 711 36.22 25.12 9.91
N GLU A 712 35.02 24.79 9.42
CA GLU A 712 33.87 25.68 9.51
C GLU A 712 33.48 25.96 10.96
N ILE A 713 33.40 24.95 11.79
CA ILE A 713 33.07 25.07 13.22
C ILE A 713 34.15 25.94 13.92
N PHE A 714 35.42 25.68 13.67
CA PHE A 714 36.49 26.51 14.25
C PHE A 714 36.39 27.97 13.82
N ARG A 715 35.99 28.24 12.59
CA ARG A 715 35.80 29.61 12.08
C ARG A 715 34.59 30.28 12.77
N GLU A 716 33.50 29.56 12.94
CA GLU A 716 32.31 30.08 13.60
C GLU A 716 32.57 30.38 15.09
N ASP A 717 33.29 29.49 15.78
CA ASP A 717 33.54 29.58 17.20
C ASP A 717 34.77 30.46 17.57
N SER A 718 35.57 30.84 16.57
CA SER A 718 36.80 31.59 16.79
C SER A 718 36.62 32.89 17.61
N GLY A 719 35.54 33.63 17.31
CA GLY A 719 35.21 34.87 18.03
C GLY A 719 34.88 34.63 19.50
N LEU A 720 34.16 33.55 19.84
CA LEU A 720 33.84 33.14 21.19
C LEU A 720 35.11 32.72 21.92
N LEU A 721 35.93 31.87 21.30
CA LEU A 721 37.15 31.34 21.88
C LEU A 721 38.15 32.43 22.18
N ALA A 722 38.28 33.44 21.31
CA ALA A 722 39.10 34.62 21.54
C ALA A 722 38.65 35.40 22.81
N THR A 723 37.34 35.56 23.03
CA THR A 723 36.80 36.23 24.21
C THR A 723 37.09 35.45 25.49
N LEU A 724 37.26 34.12 25.39
CA LEU A 724 37.51 33.20 26.47
C LEU A 724 39.00 32.92 26.70
N GLY A 725 39.91 33.64 25.95
CA GLY A 725 41.35 33.64 26.17
C GLY A 725 42.14 32.69 25.27
N ALA A 726 41.50 32.02 24.30
CA ALA A 726 42.24 31.27 23.30
C ALA A 726 42.81 32.24 22.19
N ASP A 727 43.95 31.86 21.65
CA ASP A 727 44.52 32.59 20.51
C ASP A 727 43.79 32.15 19.23
N PRO A 728 43.09 33.07 18.50
CA PRO A 728 42.38 32.72 17.29
C PRO A 728 43.29 32.19 16.17
N ASP A 729 44.57 32.57 16.17
CA ASP A 729 45.55 32.14 15.17
C ASP A 729 46.00 30.68 15.37
N ASP A 730 45.77 30.09 16.55
CA ASP A 730 46.06 28.69 16.82
C ASP A 730 45.05 27.73 16.11
N LEU A 731 43.81 28.14 15.95
CA LEU A 731 42.74 27.26 15.43
C LEU A 731 42.99 26.75 14.00
N PRO A 732 43.36 27.59 13.00
CA PRO A 732 43.69 27.10 11.66
C PRO A 732 44.88 26.14 11.66
N ILE A 733 45.90 26.39 12.53
CA ILE A 733 47.08 25.56 12.62
C ILE A 733 46.73 24.20 13.22
N ILE A 734 45.87 24.17 14.26
CA ILE A 734 45.38 22.93 14.88
C ILE A 734 44.54 22.13 13.89
N ALA A 735 43.68 22.81 13.11
CA ALA A 735 42.86 22.16 12.07
C ALA A 735 43.74 21.52 10.99
N ASP A 736 44.70 22.24 10.42
CA ASP A 736 45.65 21.71 9.45
C ASP A 736 46.42 20.51 9.98
N TYR A 737 46.93 20.62 11.21
CA TYR A 737 47.62 19.52 11.86
C TYR A 737 46.72 18.25 12.00
N LEU A 738 45.46 18.40 12.41
CA LEU A 738 44.54 17.29 12.61
C LEU A 738 44.15 16.61 11.29
N ILE A 739 43.97 17.41 10.21
CA ILE A 739 43.64 16.89 8.87
C ILE A 739 44.83 16.14 8.29
N TYR A 740 46.02 16.68 8.43
CA TYR A 740 47.28 16.06 7.99
C TYR A 740 47.57 14.74 8.75
N ASP A 741 47.43 14.75 10.08
CA ASP A 741 47.69 13.60 10.92
C ASP A 741 46.63 12.47 10.77
N ALA A 742 45.40 12.83 10.46
CA ALA A 742 44.32 11.87 10.15
C ALA A 742 44.40 11.24 8.76
N GLY A 743 45.30 11.74 7.87
CA GLY A 743 45.42 11.25 6.49
C GLY A 743 44.15 11.44 5.66
N LEU A 744 43.32 12.42 6.02
CA LEU A 744 42.11 12.76 5.28
C LEU A 744 42.49 13.51 3.99
N PRO A 745 41.78 13.28 2.86
CA PRO A 745 41.98 14.12 1.66
C PRO A 745 41.60 15.57 1.96
N GLU A 746 42.36 16.49 1.32
CA GLU A 746 42.14 17.94 1.40
C GLU A 746 40.71 18.35 1.00
#